data_a5a359ddb35f3ed9cb5e7a74eca3015a
#
_entry.id   a5a359ddb35f3ed9cb5e7a74eca3015a
#
_cell.length_a   1.000
_cell.length_b   1.000
_cell.length_c   1.000
_cell.angle_alpha   90.00
_cell.angle_beta   90.00
_cell.angle_gamma   90.00
#
_symmetry.space_group_name_H-M   'P 1'
#
loop_
_entity.id
_entity.type
_entity.pdbx_description
1 polymer ?
#
loop_
_entity_poly.entity_id
_entity_poly.type
_entity_poly.pdbx_seq_one_letter_code
_entity_poly.pdbx_strand_id
1 'polypeptide(L)'
;MNADHLADFSTTDDALVLASVSSKAELQLLDDWLHAQRRAHPDTKVEVLQLPAGDPPAGVVAQLVEELSSGEDRLVVPVRVFWVPGGLPTRVKVVGLISGRDTYRPPEFLQRSILRKDPSRARIVAGEPAKVSELRQQWQEKTVGDSPRDFARFVLRRAALAVERMELRLLGPEYKSPHLITDELLASSRFVEGLEKIPGASPEQAEKMLNELATGWSRFSVDLIPNLGRAIFSRGFDPRIDYDAREIESMRRSLEDHPAVLLWSHRSYLDGVIVPVAMQENKLPPAHTFAGINLSFGFMGPLMRRSGVIFLRRKLDDPLYKYVLRQFVGYIVEKRFNLSWSIEGTRSRTGKMLPPKLGLLAYVADAYLDGRSEDILLQPVSISFDQLHETAEYADYARGGEKTPEGAEWLYKFIKAQGERNYGKIYVRFPEAVSMRQYLGEPGGPIAEDEAAKRLAMQKMAIEVAWRILRATPINATGLVSALLLTTRGRALTLTQLHHTLQDSLDYLERKQTPVTNSALRLRTTDGVRAAVDAMSNGHPVTRVDGGHEPVWRIAPEHEHEAAFYRNSIIHAFLETSIVELALAHAGRAPDGDRVKVFWDQAMRLRDLLKFDFYFADSASFREHIAEELAWQDNWEVQVAAGGDAVDNLLRAKQPLMAHAMLRPFFEAYEIVADVLCDAPAEIDDKELSKKALGVGAQYAAQGRIRSNESVSALLFTTARQVAADQHLLEQAPDLRQRREGFLNELRAILADMDRIHELSSEQFYARELRLRERAG
;
A
#
# COMPACT_ATOMS: atom_id res chain seq x y z
N MET A 1 -5.46 -15.34 36.38
CA MET A 1 -4.55 -16.39 35.89
C MET A 1 -3.38 -16.43 36.82
N ASN A 2 -3.19 -17.59 37.48
CA ASN A 2 -2.19 -17.75 38.50
C ASN A 2 -0.77 -17.61 37.93
N ALA A 3 0.12 -17.01 38.69
CA ALA A 3 1.52 -16.76 38.35
C ALA A 3 2.36 -18.03 38.16
N ASP A 4 1.76 -19.20 38.40
CA ASP A 4 2.43 -20.49 38.58
C ASP A 4 2.72 -21.26 37.28
N HIS A 5 2.29 -20.80 36.12
CA HIS A 5 2.42 -21.58 34.87
C HIS A 5 3.53 -21.14 33.92
N LEU A 6 4.36 -20.16 34.26
CA LEU A 6 5.30 -19.57 33.32
C LEU A 6 6.78 -19.86 33.55
N ALA A 7 7.10 -20.56 34.64
CA ALA A 7 8.46 -20.91 34.99
C ALA A 7 8.51 -22.15 35.89
N ASP A 8 8.04 -23.30 35.42
CA ASP A 8 8.12 -24.53 36.18
C ASP A 8 9.19 -25.45 35.58
N PHE A 9 10.17 -25.83 36.40
CA PHE A 9 11.16 -26.84 36.06
C PHE A 9 10.57 -28.22 36.39
N SER A 10 9.93 -28.85 35.48
CA SER A 10 9.42 -30.24 35.68
C SER A 10 10.43 -31.32 35.26
N THR A 11 11.73 -31.07 35.30
CA THR A 11 12.74 -32.01 34.83
C THR A 11 13.67 -32.48 35.96
N THR A 12 14.09 -33.72 35.87
CA THR A 12 15.10 -34.36 36.72
C THR A 12 16.53 -34.08 36.27
N ASP A 13 16.71 -33.31 35.19
CA ASP A 13 18.01 -33.03 34.59
C ASP A 13 18.65 -31.76 35.24
N ASP A 14 19.96 -31.78 35.40
CA ASP A 14 20.72 -30.61 35.84
C ASP A 14 20.54 -29.43 34.87
N ALA A 15 20.39 -28.22 35.39
CA ALA A 15 20.02 -27.05 34.64
C ALA A 15 21.07 -25.94 34.70
N LEU A 16 21.38 -25.35 33.53
CA LEU A 16 22.11 -24.09 33.38
C LEU A 16 21.10 -22.98 33.08
N VAL A 17 20.82 -22.14 34.06
CA VAL A 17 19.92 -20.99 33.90
C VAL A 17 20.66 -19.78 33.32
N LEU A 18 20.25 -19.36 32.15
CA LEU A 18 20.74 -18.14 31.53
C LEU A 18 19.79 -16.97 31.87
N ALA A 19 20.14 -16.20 32.90
CA ALA A 19 19.28 -15.19 33.48
C ALA A 19 19.60 -13.77 32.94
N SER A 20 18.71 -13.17 32.13
CA SER A 20 18.86 -11.80 31.68
C SER A 20 18.39 -10.81 32.76
N VAL A 21 19.32 -10.05 33.35
CA VAL A 21 19.10 -9.14 34.49
C VAL A 21 19.58 -7.73 34.14
N SER A 22 18.76 -6.70 34.42
CA SER A 22 19.07 -5.31 34.13
C SER A 22 19.18 -4.42 35.39
N SER A 23 18.81 -4.92 36.56
CA SER A 23 18.77 -4.14 37.80
C SER A 23 18.89 -5.02 39.05
N LYS A 24 19.18 -4.36 40.20
CA LYS A 24 19.17 -5.05 41.53
C LYS A 24 17.77 -5.55 41.88
N ALA A 25 16.70 -4.89 41.46
CA ALA A 25 15.34 -5.33 41.73
C ALA A 25 14.99 -6.62 40.95
N GLU A 26 15.44 -6.75 39.71
CA GLU A 26 15.28 -7.96 38.94
C GLU A 26 16.12 -9.14 39.52
N LEU A 27 17.34 -8.83 39.96
CA LEU A 27 18.18 -9.82 40.59
C LEU A 27 17.53 -10.44 41.86
N GLN A 28 16.94 -9.61 42.71
CA GLN A 28 16.25 -10.05 43.91
C GLN A 28 15.03 -10.94 43.58
N LEU A 29 14.23 -10.55 42.59
CA LEU A 29 13.09 -11.39 42.12
C LEU A 29 13.55 -12.74 41.58
N LEU A 30 14.65 -12.76 40.85
CA LEU A 30 15.25 -13.98 40.32
C LEU A 30 15.78 -14.87 41.44
N ASP A 31 16.47 -14.31 42.44
CA ASP A 31 17.00 -15.06 43.58
C ASP A 31 15.85 -15.69 44.41
N ASP A 32 14.77 -14.97 44.66
CA ASP A 32 13.57 -15.45 45.32
C ASP A 32 12.96 -16.65 44.56
N TRP A 33 12.87 -16.53 43.24
CA TRP A 33 12.37 -17.57 42.35
C TRP A 33 13.29 -18.81 42.34
N LEU A 34 14.61 -18.63 42.24
CA LEU A 34 15.59 -19.73 42.29
C LEU A 34 15.55 -20.46 43.60
N HIS A 35 15.38 -19.74 44.72
CA HIS A 35 15.19 -20.38 46.03
C HIS A 35 13.89 -21.20 46.12
N ALA A 36 12.84 -20.76 45.44
CA ALA A 36 11.60 -21.52 45.34
C ALA A 36 11.79 -22.80 44.49
N GLN A 37 12.47 -22.69 43.35
CA GLN A 37 12.77 -23.83 42.45
C GLN A 37 13.65 -24.87 43.14
N ARG A 38 14.73 -24.45 43.80
CA ARG A 38 15.60 -25.38 44.56
C ARG A 38 14.88 -26.10 45.70
N ARG A 39 13.88 -25.48 46.31
CA ARG A 39 13.02 -26.13 47.31
C ARG A 39 12.04 -27.15 46.70
N ALA A 40 11.54 -26.83 45.50
CA ALA A 40 10.62 -27.72 44.78
C ALA A 40 11.36 -28.94 44.16
N HIS A 41 12.63 -28.79 43.78
CA HIS A 41 13.45 -29.77 43.10
C HIS A 41 14.83 -29.91 43.79
N PRO A 42 14.90 -30.51 45.00
CA PRO A 42 16.12 -30.52 45.80
C PRO A 42 17.25 -31.36 45.19
N ASP A 43 16.94 -32.30 44.34
CA ASP A 43 17.90 -33.23 43.70
C ASP A 43 18.49 -32.70 42.39
N THR A 44 17.99 -31.55 41.86
CA THR A 44 18.44 -30.94 40.61
C THR A 44 19.53 -29.90 40.89
N LYS A 45 20.69 -30.04 40.25
CA LYS A 45 21.75 -29.02 40.30
C LYS A 45 21.40 -27.87 39.38
N VAL A 46 21.19 -26.69 39.96
CA VAL A 46 20.86 -25.45 39.21
C VAL A 46 22.02 -24.47 39.29
N GLU A 47 22.70 -24.29 38.17
CA GLU A 47 23.73 -23.26 37.99
C GLU A 47 23.14 -22.06 37.27
N VAL A 48 23.62 -20.83 37.58
CA VAL A 48 23.05 -19.60 37.06
C VAL A 48 24.15 -18.73 36.45
N LEU A 49 24.00 -18.39 35.18
CA LEU A 49 24.82 -17.42 34.50
C LEU A 49 23.99 -16.15 34.28
N GLN A 50 24.42 -15.03 34.87
CA GLN A 50 23.77 -13.75 34.73
C GLN A 50 24.21 -13.09 33.40
N LEU A 51 23.24 -12.76 32.58
CA LEU A 51 23.43 -12.05 31.30
C LEU A 51 23.04 -10.57 31.47
N PRO A 52 23.90 -9.60 31.17
CA PRO A 52 23.52 -8.20 31.16
C PRO A 52 22.51 -7.91 30.03
N ALA A 53 21.74 -6.85 30.21
CA ALA A 53 20.86 -6.37 29.16
C ALA A 53 21.67 -5.78 28.00
N GLY A 54 21.65 -6.38 26.82
CA GLY A 54 22.43 -6.00 25.63
C GLY A 54 23.49 -7.06 25.31
N ASP A 55 24.49 -6.68 24.49
CA ASP A 55 25.55 -7.58 24.06
C ASP A 55 26.36 -8.05 25.28
N PRO A 56 26.52 -9.37 25.49
CA PRO A 56 27.24 -9.90 26.62
C PRO A 56 28.75 -9.59 26.51
N PRO A 57 29.38 -9.09 27.59
CA PRO A 57 30.81 -8.85 27.64
C PRO A 57 31.62 -10.12 27.36
N ALA A 58 32.83 -9.97 26.80
CA ALA A 58 33.70 -11.09 26.46
C ALA A 58 33.93 -12.07 27.64
N GLY A 59 33.94 -11.57 28.89
CA GLY A 59 34.07 -12.41 30.09
C GLY A 59 32.88 -13.32 30.32
N VAL A 60 31.67 -12.87 30.08
CA VAL A 60 30.43 -13.67 30.20
C VAL A 60 30.39 -14.76 29.12
N VAL A 61 30.81 -14.42 27.90
CA VAL A 61 30.93 -15.40 26.81
C VAL A 61 31.96 -16.48 27.15
N ALA A 62 33.12 -16.11 27.74
CA ALA A 62 34.14 -17.03 28.15
C ALA A 62 33.65 -17.99 29.26
N GLN A 63 32.91 -17.48 30.24
CA GLN A 63 32.31 -18.28 31.28
C GLN A 63 31.26 -19.26 30.70
N LEU A 64 30.43 -18.81 29.74
CA LEU A 64 29.50 -19.70 29.06
C LEU A 64 30.21 -20.80 28.25
N VAL A 65 31.32 -20.47 27.61
CA VAL A 65 32.17 -21.49 26.92
C VAL A 65 32.63 -22.56 27.87
N GLU A 66 33.09 -22.18 29.05
CA GLU A 66 33.53 -23.13 30.11
C GLU A 66 32.38 -24.04 30.52
N GLU A 67 31.20 -23.48 30.82
CA GLU A 67 30.00 -24.23 31.20
C GLU A 67 29.53 -25.20 30.09
N LEU A 68 29.51 -24.79 28.84
CA LEU A 68 29.11 -25.62 27.69
C LEU A 68 30.15 -26.66 27.29
N SER A 69 31.38 -26.55 27.80
CA SER A 69 32.50 -27.47 27.53
C SER A 69 32.68 -28.48 28.65
N SER A 70 31.94 -28.41 29.74
CA SER A 70 32.03 -29.34 30.89
C SER A 70 31.74 -30.81 30.58
N GLY A 71 31.18 -31.12 29.42
CA GLY A 71 30.84 -32.48 28.97
C GLY A 71 29.51 -33.01 29.53
N GLU A 72 28.86 -32.29 30.42
CA GLU A 72 27.54 -32.64 30.98
C GLU A 72 26.44 -32.20 30.00
N ASP A 73 25.50 -33.11 29.66
CA ASP A 73 24.35 -32.76 28.77
C ASP A 73 23.23 -32.12 29.58
N ARG A 74 23.53 -30.92 30.10
CA ARG A 74 22.61 -30.15 30.94
C ARG A 74 21.52 -29.45 30.13
N LEU A 75 20.41 -29.13 30.79
CA LEU A 75 19.30 -28.38 30.26
C LEU A 75 19.62 -26.88 30.34
N VAL A 76 19.71 -26.19 29.21
CA VAL A 76 19.86 -24.75 29.14
C VAL A 76 18.48 -24.08 29.23
N VAL A 77 18.26 -23.28 30.29
CA VAL A 77 16.99 -22.63 30.58
C VAL A 77 17.16 -21.13 30.57
N PRO A 78 16.70 -20.45 29.53
CA PRO A 78 16.75 -18.98 29.47
C PRO A 78 15.63 -18.39 30.33
N VAL A 79 15.97 -17.43 31.19
CA VAL A 79 15.02 -16.78 32.13
C VAL A 79 15.16 -15.26 32.11
N ARG A 80 14.05 -14.56 32.28
CA ARG A 80 14.01 -13.10 32.37
C ARG A 80 12.88 -12.61 33.25
N VAL A 81 13.08 -11.47 33.94
CA VAL A 81 12.01 -10.73 34.60
C VAL A 81 11.29 -9.86 33.57
N PHE A 82 10.01 -10.08 33.42
CA PHE A 82 9.14 -9.35 32.51
C PHE A 82 8.20 -8.41 33.27
N TRP A 83 8.14 -7.15 32.79
CA TRP A 83 7.31 -6.11 33.40
C TRP A 83 6.05 -5.89 32.58
N VAL A 84 4.92 -6.41 33.06
CA VAL A 84 3.62 -6.26 32.37
C VAL A 84 3.24 -4.77 32.30
N PRO A 85 2.91 -4.24 31.12
CA PRO A 85 2.52 -2.85 30.97
C PRO A 85 1.22 -2.57 31.73
N GLY A 86 1.25 -1.58 32.64
CA GLY A 86 0.04 -0.96 33.15
C GLY A 86 -0.20 0.36 32.41
N GLY A 87 -1.36 0.96 32.51
CA GLY A 87 -1.65 2.28 31.92
C GLY A 87 -0.62 3.33 32.38
N LEU A 88 0.53 3.43 31.69
CA LEU A 88 1.61 4.36 32.03
C LEU A 88 1.17 5.80 31.74
N PRO A 89 1.41 6.77 32.67
CA PRO A 89 1.17 8.18 32.42
C PRO A 89 1.94 8.67 31.18
N THR A 90 1.34 9.55 30.40
CA THR A 90 1.90 10.10 29.14
C THR A 90 3.32 10.67 29.32
N ARG A 91 3.64 11.25 30.46
CA ARG A 91 4.98 11.79 30.78
C ARG A 91 6.08 10.71 30.82
N VAL A 92 5.77 9.52 31.30
CA VAL A 92 6.73 8.40 31.36
C VAL A 92 6.97 7.81 29.97
N LYS A 93 5.94 7.83 29.11
CA LYS A 93 6.08 7.44 27.70
C LYS A 93 7.03 8.37 26.93
N VAL A 94 6.96 9.68 27.17
CA VAL A 94 7.83 10.68 26.53
C VAL A 94 9.29 10.56 26.97
N VAL A 95 9.55 10.32 28.26
CA VAL A 95 10.92 10.12 28.77
C VAL A 95 11.55 8.85 28.20
N GLY A 96 10.78 7.77 28.03
CA GLY A 96 11.21 6.54 27.37
C GLY A 96 11.63 6.78 25.92
N LEU A 97 10.90 7.65 25.21
CA LEU A 97 11.20 8.03 23.83
C LEU A 97 12.56 8.74 23.70
N ILE A 98 12.81 9.70 24.58
CA ILE A 98 14.05 10.51 24.53
C ILE A 98 15.26 9.67 24.97
N SER A 99 15.10 8.75 25.92
CA SER A 99 16.19 7.92 26.45
C SER A 99 16.50 6.66 25.63
N GLY A 100 15.66 6.31 24.64
CA GLY A 100 15.82 5.07 23.84
C GLY A 100 15.67 3.77 24.66
N ARG A 101 15.14 3.85 25.86
CA ARG A 101 14.99 2.71 26.78
C ARG A 101 13.68 1.97 26.51
N ASP A 102 13.74 0.66 26.52
CA ASP A 102 12.59 -0.23 26.39
C ASP A 102 11.62 -0.02 27.59
N THR A 103 10.34 0.27 27.30
CA THR A 103 9.30 0.46 28.32
C THR A 103 8.97 -0.82 29.09
N TYR A 104 9.31 -1.96 28.53
CA TYR A 104 9.18 -3.28 29.17
C TYR A 104 10.42 -3.65 30.03
N ARG A 105 11.44 -2.80 29.98
CA ARG A 105 12.54 -2.76 30.93
C ARG A 105 12.58 -1.38 31.59
N PRO A 106 11.62 -1.09 32.50
CA PRO A 106 11.58 0.22 33.15
C PRO A 106 12.87 0.44 33.95
N PRO A 107 13.35 1.67 34.06
CA PRO A 107 14.52 1.96 34.90
C PRO A 107 14.25 1.57 36.35
N GLU A 108 15.32 1.24 37.10
CA GLU A 108 15.24 0.62 38.44
C GLU A 108 14.32 1.37 39.43
N PHE A 109 14.29 2.70 39.38
CA PHE A 109 13.41 3.51 40.26
C PHE A 109 11.91 3.24 39.95
N LEU A 110 11.57 3.02 38.68
CA LEU A 110 10.23 2.67 38.27
C LEU A 110 9.89 1.22 38.61
N GLN A 111 10.84 0.30 38.46
CA GLN A 111 10.70 -1.09 38.88
C GLN A 111 10.36 -1.18 40.36
N ARG A 112 11.08 -0.48 41.21
CA ARG A 112 10.80 -0.37 42.64
C ARG A 112 9.44 0.26 42.97
N SER A 113 8.99 1.20 42.15
CA SER A 113 7.66 1.80 42.28
C SER A 113 6.56 0.83 41.89
N ILE A 114 6.78 0.05 40.83
CA ILE A 114 5.85 -1.00 40.38
C ILE A 114 5.73 -2.08 41.44
N LEU A 115 6.85 -2.60 41.96
CA LEU A 115 6.85 -3.61 43.01
C LEU A 115 6.11 -3.18 44.28
N ARG A 116 6.17 -1.90 44.62
CA ARG A 116 5.43 -1.36 45.79
C ARG A 116 3.94 -1.20 45.54
N LYS A 117 3.53 -0.87 44.31
CA LYS A 117 2.13 -0.54 43.99
C LYS A 117 1.35 -1.73 43.47
N ASP A 118 2.00 -2.58 42.67
CA ASP A 118 1.39 -3.73 42.01
C ASP A 118 2.46 -4.77 41.64
N PRO A 119 2.89 -5.61 42.63
CA PRO A 119 3.91 -6.63 42.42
C PRO A 119 3.55 -7.64 41.30
N SER A 120 2.26 -7.86 41.03
CA SER A 120 1.80 -8.82 40.03
C SER A 120 2.21 -8.46 38.59
N ARG A 121 2.69 -7.25 38.38
CA ARG A 121 3.22 -6.77 37.10
C ARG A 121 4.65 -7.21 36.83
N ALA A 122 5.38 -7.67 37.82
CA ALA A 122 6.68 -8.28 37.63
C ALA A 122 6.51 -9.79 37.55
N ARG A 123 6.82 -10.39 36.41
CA ARG A 123 6.69 -11.84 36.20
C ARG A 123 8.00 -12.42 35.73
N ILE A 124 8.37 -13.57 36.23
CA ILE A 124 9.51 -14.31 35.74
C ILE A 124 9.02 -15.20 34.59
N VAL A 125 9.71 -15.10 33.47
CA VAL A 125 9.42 -15.83 32.23
C VAL A 125 10.60 -16.74 31.93
N ALA A 126 10.34 -18.05 31.83
CA ALA A 126 11.31 -19.00 31.31
C ALA A 126 10.99 -19.29 29.82
N GLY A 127 12.01 -19.24 28.99
CA GLY A 127 11.92 -19.70 27.60
C GLY A 127 11.93 -21.22 27.55
N GLU A 128 11.56 -21.77 26.40
CA GLU A 128 11.60 -23.20 26.15
C GLU A 128 13.02 -23.75 26.38
N PRO A 129 13.22 -24.71 27.30
CA PRO A 129 14.52 -25.26 27.59
C PRO A 129 14.99 -26.21 26.48
N ALA A 130 16.32 -26.36 26.32
CA ALA A 130 16.91 -27.31 25.37
C ALA A 130 18.19 -27.93 25.94
N LYS A 131 18.48 -29.18 25.61
CA LYS A 131 19.73 -29.85 26.02
C LYS A 131 20.93 -29.28 25.26
N VAL A 132 22.10 -29.30 25.89
CA VAL A 132 23.35 -28.84 25.24
C VAL A 132 23.63 -29.66 23.99
N SER A 133 23.37 -30.95 23.97
CA SER A 133 23.50 -31.84 22.80
C SER A 133 22.61 -31.40 21.63
N GLU A 134 21.34 -31.09 21.89
CA GLU A 134 20.38 -30.61 20.89
C GLU A 134 20.80 -29.26 20.30
N LEU A 135 21.27 -28.33 21.15
CA LEU A 135 21.78 -27.04 20.72
C LEU A 135 23.03 -27.18 19.87
N ARG A 136 23.91 -28.15 20.20
CA ARG A 136 25.11 -28.44 19.41
C ARG A 136 24.79 -29.00 18.04
N GLN A 137 23.83 -29.91 17.96
CA GLN A 137 23.33 -30.45 16.69
C GLN A 137 22.77 -29.34 15.81
N GLN A 138 21.88 -28.52 16.36
CA GLN A 138 21.28 -27.38 15.62
C GLN A 138 22.34 -26.37 15.14
N TRP A 139 23.39 -26.17 15.93
CA TRP A 139 24.49 -25.28 15.55
C TRP A 139 25.26 -25.83 14.36
N GLN A 140 25.63 -27.11 14.39
CA GLN A 140 26.34 -27.78 13.30
C GLN A 140 25.57 -27.80 11.98
N GLU A 141 24.23 -27.96 12.05
CA GLU A 141 23.38 -28.01 10.86
C GLU A 141 23.14 -26.64 10.21
N LYS A 142 23.21 -25.55 10.98
CA LYS A 142 22.66 -24.24 10.56
C LYS A 142 23.67 -23.10 10.50
N THR A 143 24.88 -23.28 11.05
CA THR A 143 25.81 -22.17 11.21
C THR A 143 27.21 -22.50 10.71
N VAL A 144 27.95 -21.47 10.34
CA VAL A 144 29.38 -21.53 10.01
C VAL A 144 30.18 -21.13 11.26
N GLY A 145 31.18 -21.93 11.63
CA GLY A 145 32.07 -21.69 12.76
C GLY A 145 32.31 -22.96 13.58
N ASP A 146 33.55 -23.27 13.91
CA ASP A 146 33.96 -24.47 14.68
C ASP A 146 34.46 -24.14 16.09
N SER A 147 34.47 -22.85 16.46
CA SER A 147 35.02 -22.48 17.76
C SER A 147 33.98 -22.62 18.88
N PRO A 148 34.42 -23.02 20.08
CA PRO A 148 33.55 -23.05 21.27
C PRO A 148 32.89 -21.69 21.55
N ARG A 149 33.54 -20.62 21.17
CA ARG A 149 33.02 -19.23 21.30
C ARG A 149 31.85 -18.97 20.37
N ASP A 150 31.88 -19.50 19.16
CA ASP A 150 30.77 -19.36 18.20
C ASP A 150 29.56 -20.17 18.65
N PHE A 151 29.79 -21.35 19.20
CA PHE A 151 28.75 -22.18 19.85
C PHE A 151 28.11 -21.43 21.03
N ALA A 152 28.90 -20.82 21.91
CA ALA A 152 28.37 -20.05 23.04
C ALA A 152 27.53 -18.87 22.56
N ARG A 153 27.95 -18.14 21.51
CA ARG A 153 27.16 -17.07 20.89
C ARG A 153 25.87 -17.59 20.28
N PHE A 154 25.89 -18.76 19.64
CA PHE A 154 24.70 -19.42 19.14
C PHE A 154 23.71 -19.71 20.26
N VAL A 155 24.17 -20.29 21.38
CA VAL A 155 23.35 -20.61 22.55
C VAL A 155 22.72 -19.33 23.13
N LEU A 156 23.47 -18.23 23.26
CA LEU A 156 22.96 -16.93 23.72
C LEU A 156 21.86 -16.39 22.82
N ARG A 157 22.02 -16.47 21.50
CA ARG A 157 20.99 -16.06 20.54
C ARG A 157 19.73 -16.91 20.64
N ARG A 158 19.89 -18.25 20.77
CA ARG A 158 18.75 -19.17 20.93
C ARG A 158 18.01 -18.92 22.25
N ALA A 159 18.74 -18.68 23.33
CA ALA A 159 18.19 -18.32 24.64
C ALA A 159 17.35 -17.03 24.57
N ALA A 160 17.89 -15.98 23.95
CA ALA A 160 17.17 -14.72 23.77
C ALA A 160 15.86 -14.90 22.97
N LEU A 161 15.90 -15.67 21.88
CA LEU A 161 14.71 -15.97 21.07
C LEU A 161 13.67 -16.82 21.81
N ALA A 162 14.11 -17.76 22.66
CA ALA A 162 13.20 -18.58 23.45
C ALA A 162 12.42 -17.74 24.48
N VAL A 163 13.11 -16.82 25.16
CA VAL A 163 12.46 -15.87 26.09
C VAL A 163 11.51 -14.93 25.32
N GLU A 164 11.92 -14.42 24.18
CA GLU A 164 11.08 -13.55 23.35
C GLU A 164 9.78 -14.25 22.91
N ARG A 165 9.85 -15.55 22.54
CA ARG A 165 8.64 -16.33 22.21
C ARG A 165 7.67 -16.40 23.39
N MET A 166 8.17 -16.58 24.61
CA MET A 166 7.32 -16.60 25.79
C MET A 166 6.72 -15.24 26.12
N GLU A 167 7.49 -14.17 25.95
CA GLU A 167 6.97 -12.79 26.05
C GLU A 167 5.83 -12.55 25.06
N LEU A 168 5.97 -13.04 23.82
CA LEU A 168 4.93 -12.93 22.78
C LEU A 168 3.65 -13.71 23.16
N ARG A 169 3.76 -14.87 23.78
CA ARG A 169 2.60 -15.62 24.28
C ARG A 169 1.86 -14.85 25.38
N LEU A 170 2.59 -14.06 26.19
CA LEU A 170 2.01 -13.22 27.24
C LEU A 170 1.35 -11.96 26.73
N LEU A 171 1.93 -11.32 25.73
CA LEU A 171 1.51 -10.02 25.20
C LEU A 171 0.61 -10.13 23.97
N GLY A 172 0.66 -11.27 23.29
CA GLY A 172 0.04 -11.46 21.98
C GLY A 172 0.99 -11.13 20.82
N PRO A 173 0.61 -11.50 19.59
CA PRO A 173 1.43 -11.34 18.37
C PRO A 173 1.71 -9.89 17.98
N GLU A 174 0.97 -8.93 18.56
CA GLU A 174 1.12 -7.48 18.34
C GLU A 174 2.51 -6.96 18.72
N TYR A 175 3.23 -7.68 19.57
CA TYR A 175 4.44 -7.19 20.23
C TYR A 175 5.73 -7.91 19.81
N LYS A 176 5.70 -8.66 18.72
CA LYS A 176 6.89 -9.32 18.19
C LYS A 176 7.92 -8.29 17.71
N SER A 177 9.14 -8.35 18.22
CA SER A 177 10.25 -7.44 17.85
C SER A 177 11.40 -8.24 17.22
N PRO A 178 12.00 -7.81 16.11
CA PRO A 178 13.15 -8.47 15.52
C PRO A 178 14.43 -8.08 16.29
N HIS A 179 14.98 -9.01 17.01
CA HIS A 179 16.29 -8.88 17.63
C HIS A 179 17.28 -9.81 16.90
N LEU A 180 18.55 -9.48 16.91
CA LEU A 180 19.65 -10.32 16.43
C LEU A 180 19.62 -10.64 14.91
N ILE A 181 18.95 -9.82 14.09
CA ILE A 181 18.87 -10.03 12.61
C ILE A 181 20.29 -10.12 12.01
N THR A 182 21.13 -9.12 12.30
CA THR A 182 22.48 -9.04 11.75
C THR A 182 23.32 -10.24 12.15
N ASP A 183 23.31 -10.60 13.46
CA ASP A 183 24.11 -11.71 13.98
C ASP A 183 23.66 -13.07 13.43
N GLU A 184 22.36 -13.30 13.32
CA GLU A 184 21.82 -14.56 12.78
C GLU A 184 22.11 -14.70 11.28
N LEU A 185 22.01 -13.62 10.50
CA LEU A 185 22.33 -13.65 9.08
C LEU A 185 23.83 -13.88 8.84
N LEU A 186 24.70 -13.17 9.55
CA LEU A 186 26.15 -13.35 9.43
C LEU A 186 26.62 -14.72 9.88
N ALA A 187 25.89 -15.37 10.81
CA ALA A 187 26.18 -16.73 11.24
C ALA A 187 25.57 -17.83 10.35
N SER A 188 24.70 -17.47 9.41
CA SER A 188 24.06 -18.42 8.50
C SER A 188 24.99 -18.90 7.40
N SER A 189 25.18 -20.23 7.24
CA SER A 189 25.95 -20.83 6.16
C SER A 189 25.48 -20.35 4.78
N ARG A 190 24.17 -20.33 4.57
CA ARG A 190 23.54 -19.85 3.32
C ARG A 190 23.91 -18.40 2.99
N PHE A 191 23.99 -17.53 4.01
CA PHE A 191 24.36 -16.13 3.80
C PHE A 191 25.86 -16.03 3.44
N VAL A 192 26.71 -16.76 4.15
CA VAL A 192 28.17 -16.73 3.90
C VAL A 192 28.54 -17.29 2.53
N GLU A 193 28.00 -18.46 2.17
CA GLU A 193 28.22 -19.10 0.86
C GLU A 193 27.76 -18.22 -0.31
N GLY A 194 26.64 -17.50 -0.13
CA GLY A 194 26.16 -16.58 -1.15
C GLY A 194 26.98 -15.29 -1.23
N LEU A 195 27.53 -14.83 -0.11
CA LEU A 195 28.42 -13.68 -0.05
C LEU A 195 29.74 -13.93 -0.80
N GLU A 196 30.32 -15.14 -0.65
CA GLU A 196 31.56 -15.56 -1.34
C GLU A 196 31.45 -15.57 -2.87
N LYS A 197 30.20 -15.71 -3.41
CA LYS A 197 29.94 -15.69 -4.85
C LYS A 197 29.96 -14.27 -5.44
N ILE A 198 30.04 -13.23 -4.61
CA ILE A 198 30.01 -11.83 -5.07
C ILE A 198 31.45 -11.28 -5.10
N PRO A 199 31.99 -10.95 -6.27
CA PRO A 199 33.37 -10.46 -6.38
C PRO A 199 33.63 -9.21 -5.54
N GLY A 200 34.64 -9.26 -4.68
CA GLY A 200 35.06 -8.14 -3.84
C GLY A 200 34.15 -7.86 -2.61
N ALA A 201 33.21 -8.73 -2.34
CA ALA A 201 32.37 -8.65 -1.13
C ALA A 201 33.17 -9.10 0.12
N SER A 202 32.90 -8.43 1.26
CA SER A 202 33.44 -8.85 2.55
C SER A 202 32.33 -8.92 3.62
N PRO A 203 32.52 -9.77 4.66
CA PRO A 203 31.60 -9.84 5.79
C PRO A 203 31.37 -8.48 6.48
N GLU A 204 32.42 -7.66 6.61
CA GLU A 204 32.34 -6.34 7.27
C GLU A 204 31.49 -5.36 6.44
N GLN A 205 31.57 -5.42 5.10
CA GLN A 205 30.73 -4.62 4.21
C GLN A 205 29.26 -5.06 4.32
N ALA A 206 29.03 -6.38 4.35
CA ALA A 206 27.70 -6.95 4.51
C ALA A 206 27.09 -6.60 5.87
N GLU A 207 27.86 -6.67 6.96
CA GLU A 207 27.46 -6.26 8.29
C GLU A 207 27.03 -4.79 8.34
N LYS A 208 27.82 -3.91 7.72
CA LYS A 208 27.49 -2.49 7.62
C LYS A 208 26.15 -2.27 6.90
N MET A 209 25.91 -2.99 5.81
CA MET A 209 24.65 -2.90 5.06
C MET A 209 23.47 -3.51 5.85
N LEU A 210 23.67 -4.62 6.56
CA LEU A 210 22.64 -5.18 7.44
C LEU A 210 22.27 -4.21 8.56
N ASN A 211 23.26 -3.55 9.17
CA ASN A 211 23.04 -2.52 10.19
C ASN A 211 22.35 -1.26 9.64
N GLU A 212 22.54 -0.94 8.35
CA GLU A 212 21.80 0.12 7.65
C GLU A 212 20.33 -0.25 7.47
N LEU A 213 20.02 -1.52 7.18
CA LEU A 213 18.66 -2.04 7.00
C LEU A 213 17.94 -2.34 8.32
N ALA A 214 18.71 -2.75 9.35
CA ALA A 214 18.15 -3.15 10.63
C ALA A 214 17.30 -2.04 11.26
N THR A 215 16.13 -2.43 11.73
CA THR A 215 15.25 -1.55 12.48
C THR A 215 15.51 -1.72 13.96
N GLY A 216 15.72 -0.62 14.68
CA GLY A 216 15.75 -0.65 16.14
C GLY A 216 14.35 -0.77 16.72
N TRP A 217 13.52 -1.63 16.20
CA TRP A 217 12.10 -1.76 16.53
C TRP A 217 11.91 -1.96 18.04
N SER A 218 11.36 -0.97 18.70
CA SER A 218 10.97 -1.06 20.09
C SER A 218 9.44 -1.02 20.20
N ARG A 219 8.89 -1.81 21.10
CA ARG A 219 7.45 -1.85 21.36
C ARG A 219 6.87 -0.47 21.65
N PHE A 220 7.63 0.38 22.33
CA PHE A 220 7.24 1.75 22.60
C PHE A 220 7.10 2.61 21.33
N SER A 221 8.05 2.48 20.40
CA SER A 221 8.02 3.25 19.16
C SER A 221 6.92 2.79 18.22
N VAL A 222 6.59 1.48 18.22
CA VAL A 222 5.48 0.90 17.47
C VAL A 222 4.14 1.49 17.92
N ASP A 223 3.96 1.78 19.21
CA ASP A 223 2.75 2.42 19.71
C ASP A 223 2.75 3.95 19.52
N LEU A 224 3.92 4.57 19.52
CA LEU A 224 4.04 6.02 19.48
C LEU A 224 3.74 6.59 18.08
N ILE A 225 4.29 6.01 17.03
CA ILE A 225 4.16 6.53 15.66
C ILE A 225 2.69 6.56 15.21
N PRO A 226 1.87 5.52 15.39
CA PRO A 226 0.44 5.60 15.09
C PRO A 226 -0.27 6.71 15.88
N ASN A 227 0.04 6.87 17.18
CA ASN A 227 -0.57 7.91 17.98
C ASN A 227 -0.18 9.34 17.52
N LEU A 228 1.10 9.52 17.12
CA LEU A 228 1.57 10.79 16.54
C LEU A 228 0.89 11.03 15.19
N GLY A 229 0.83 10.01 14.35
CA GLY A 229 0.15 10.05 13.06
C GLY A 229 -1.32 10.44 13.18
N ARG A 230 -2.02 9.83 14.14
CA ARG A 230 -3.40 10.19 14.45
C ARG A 230 -3.51 11.67 14.88
N ALA A 231 -2.63 12.15 15.74
CA ALA A 231 -2.62 13.55 16.14
C ALA A 231 -2.35 14.51 14.96
N ILE A 232 -1.62 14.08 13.93
CA ILE A 232 -1.38 14.86 12.71
C ILE A 232 -2.64 14.90 11.85
N PHE A 233 -3.18 13.74 11.43
CA PHE A 233 -4.31 13.75 10.51
C PHE A 233 -5.62 14.21 11.17
N SER A 234 -5.84 13.99 12.48
CA SER A 234 -7.04 14.47 13.18
C SER A 234 -7.16 16.00 13.26
N ARG A 235 -6.18 16.75 12.79
CA ARG A 235 -6.28 18.20 12.66
C ARG A 235 -7.20 18.63 11.53
N GLY A 236 -7.26 17.83 10.45
CA GLY A 236 -8.05 18.15 9.26
C GLY A 236 -8.99 17.04 8.82
N PHE A 237 -8.87 15.83 9.36
CA PHE A 237 -9.76 14.72 9.09
C PHE A 237 -10.55 14.30 10.33
N ASP A 238 -11.68 13.61 10.11
CA ASP A 238 -12.34 12.89 11.21
C ASP A 238 -11.32 11.98 11.90
N PRO A 239 -11.19 12.02 13.22
CA PRO A 239 -10.24 11.19 13.96
C PRO A 239 -10.52 9.69 13.85
N ARG A 240 -11.70 9.31 13.40
CA ARG A 240 -12.11 7.92 13.19
C ARG A 240 -11.94 7.55 11.73
N ILE A 241 -10.99 6.63 11.47
CA ILE A 241 -10.85 6.00 10.14
C ILE A 241 -12.05 5.06 9.93
N ASP A 242 -12.56 5.04 8.72
CA ASP A 242 -13.68 4.18 8.34
C ASP A 242 -13.14 2.82 7.83
N TYR A 243 -13.53 1.73 8.51
CA TYR A 243 -13.15 0.35 8.20
C TYR A 243 -14.37 -0.52 7.93
N ASP A 244 -14.19 -1.60 7.18
CA ASP A 244 -15.13 -2.72 7.16
C ASP A 244 -14.74 -3.75 8.23
N ALA A 245 -15.64 -4.01 9.18
CA ALA A 245 -15.38 -4.91 10.30
C ALA A 245 -15.20 -6.38 9.84
N ARG A 246 -15.84 -6.78 8.74
CA ARG A 246 -15.72 -8.15 8.19
C ARG A 246 -14.35 -8.36 7.56
N GLU A 247 -13.85 -7.35 6.85
CA GLU A 247 -12.51 -7.36 6.25
C GLU A 247 -11.43 -7.44 7.33
N ILE A 248 -11.56 -6.67 8.42
CA ILE A 248 -10.64 -6.72 9.56
C ILE A 248 -10.60 -8.11 10.19
N GLU A 249 -11.75 -8.73 10.39
CA GLU A 249 -11.80 -10.07 10.99
C GLU A 249 -11.26 -11.14 10.05
N SER A 250 -11.47 -11.02 8.73
CA SER A 250 -10.87 -11.89 7.73
C SER A 250 -9.33 -11.77 7.74
N MET A 251 -8.82 -10.54 7.75
CA MET A 251 -7.39 -10.26 7.82
C MET A 251 -6.77 -10.81 9.12
N ARG A 252 -7.44 -10.67 10.26
CA ARG A 252 -6.97 -11.19 11.55
C ARG A 252 -6.70 -12.70 11.46
N ARG A 253 -7.66 -13.47 10.95
CA ARG A 253 -7.52 -14.93 10.77
C ARG A 253 -6.38 -15.27 9.82
N SER A 254 -6.26 -14.57 8.70
CA SER A 254 -5.19 -14.81 7.74
C SER A 254 -3.78 -14.58 8.34
N LEU A 255 -3.63 -13.58 9.20
CA LEU A 255 -2.36 -13.26 9.87
C LEU A 255 -1.95 -14.23 11.00
N GLU A 256 -2.88 -15.07 11.49
CA GLU A 256 -2.57 -16.12 12.47
C GLU A 256 -1.74 -17.24 11.83
N ASP A 257 -2.05 -17.60 10.58
CA ASP A 257 -1.45 -18.77 9.93
C ASP A 257 -0.21 -18.44 9.10
N HIS A 258 -0.17 -17.26 8.44
CA HIS A 258 0.88 -16.92 7.48
C HIS A 258 1.39 -15.48 7.65
N PRO A 259 2.68 -15.21 7.35
CA PRO A 259 3.17 -13.83 7.23
C PRO A 259 2.49 -13.14 6.06
N ALA A 260 2.24 -11.84 6.20
CA ALA A 260 1.62 -11.05 5.17
C ALA A 260 2.49 -9.88 4.70
N VAL A 261 2.30 -9.52 3.44
CA VAL A 261 2.83 -8.33 2.82
C VAL A 261 1.67 -7.38 2.54
N LEU A 262 1.58 -6.29 3.29
CA LEU A 262 0.55 -5.27 3.12
C LEU A 262 0.95 -4.36 1.96
N LEU A 263 0.20 -4.45 0.88
CA LEU A 263 0.42 -3.71 -0.37
C LEU A 263 -0.68 -2.65 -0.54
N TRP A 264 -0.31 -1.37 -0.37
CA TRP A 264 -1.27 -0.28 -0.33
C TRP A 264 -1.16 0.67 -1.52
N SER A 265 -2.32 1.30 -1.86
CA SER A 265 -2.40 2.38 -2.83
C SER A 265 -1.78 3.66 -2.27
N HIS A 266 -1.08 4.45 -3.11
CA HIS A 266 -0.34 5.63 -2.64
C HIS A 266 -0.85 6.92 -3.25
N ARG A 267 -1.57 7.72 -2.45
CA ARG A 267 -2.20 8.97 -2.89
C ARG A 267 -1.76 10.18 -2.08
N SER A 268 -1.33 9.96 -0.82
CA SER A 268 -0.95 11.01 0.11
C SER A 268 0.32 10.64 0.88
N TYR A 269 1.01 11.62 1.42
CA TYR A 269 2.07 11.39 2.42
C TYR A 269 1.54 10.73 3.69
N LEU A 270 0.23 10.89 3.97
CA LEU A 270 -0.41 10.26 5.13
C LEU A 270 -0.52 8.74 5.03
N ASP A 271 -0.50 8.15 3.83
CA ASP A 271 -0.72 6.70 3.65
C ASP A 271 0.25 5.86 4.47
N GLY A 272 1.54 6.23 4.49
CA GLY A 272 2.57 5.54 5.27
C GLY A 272 2.36 5.60 6.79
N VAL A 273 1.53 6.51 7.27
CA VAL A 273 1.15 6.65 8.68
C VAL A 273 -0.19 5.97 8.96
N ILE A 274 -1.11 6.02 7.99
CA ILE A 274 -2.46 5.44 8.12
C ILE A 274 -2.39 3.92 8.29
N VAL A 275 -1.52 3.22 7.55
CA VAL A 275 -1.39 1.75 7.67
C VAL A 275 -1.00 1.33 9.09
N PRO A 276 0.07 1.86 9.71
CA PRO A 276 0.38 1.57 11.12
C PRO A 276 -0.75 1.93 12.09
N VAL A 277 -1.45 3.05 11.87
CA VAL A 277 -2.63 3.44 12.68
C VAL A 277 -3.73 2.40 12.56
N ALA A 278 -4.05 1.96 11.33
CA ALA A 278 -5.07 0.96 11.07
C ALA A 278 -4.74 -0.38 11.74
N MET A 279 -3.48 -0.82 11.69
CA MET A 279 -3.03 -2.04 12.37
C MET A 279 -3.21 -1.92 13.89
N GLN A 280 -2.78 -0.80 14.49
CA GLN A 280 -2.88 -0.57 15.92
C GLN A 280 -4.33 -0.49 16.41
N GLU A 281 -5.20 0.28 15.73
CA GLU A 281 -6.61 0.46 16.10
C GLU A 281 -7.37 -0.87 16.12
N ASN A 282 -7.03 -1.75 15.19
CA ASN A 282 -7.69 -3.04 15.02
C ASN A 282 -6.94 -4.18 15.72
N LYS A 283 -5.91 -3.88 16.55
CA LYS A 283 -5.11 -4.86 17.28
C LYS A 283 -4.53 -5.96 16.38
N LEU A 284 -4.09 -5.58 15.19
CA LEU A 284 -3.43 -6.45 14.23
C LEU A 284 -1.91 -6.39 14.45
N PRO A 285 -1.16 -7.47 14.14
CA PRO A 285 0.28 -7.48 14.24
C PRO A 285 0.91 -6.39 13.37
N PRO A 286 1.86 -5.59 13.89
CA PRO A 286 2.50 -4.53 13.11
C PRO A 286 3.31 -5.08 11.94
N ALA A 287 3.66 -4.23 10.98
CA ALA A 287 4.44 -4.58 9.81
C ALA A 287 5.70 -3.72 9.70
N HIS A 288 6.80 -4.31 9.20
CA HIS A 288 7.96 -3.55 8.75
C HIS A 288 7.62 -2.80 7.46
N THR A 289 7.79 -1.48 7.47
CA THR A 289 7.42 -0.64 6.33
C THR A 289 8.66 -0.20 5.56
N PHE A 290 8.72 -0.49 4.27
CA PHE A 290 9.78 0.01 3.40
C PHE A 290 9.50 1.46 2.99
N ALA A 291 10.52 2.32 3.13
CA ALA A 291 10.47 3.72 2.75
C ALA A 291 11.75 4.18 2.05
N GLY A 292 11.68 5.24 1.25
CA GLY A 292 12.86 5.84 0.64
C GLY A 292 13.72 6.58 1.67
N ILE A 293 15.05 6.51 1.51
CA ILE A 293 16.03 7.15 2.42
C ILE A 293 15.85 8.67 2.53
N ASN A 294 15.17 9.31 1.58
CA ASN A 294 14.84 10.75 1.63
C ASN A 294 13.95 11.15 2.81
N LEU A 295 13.22 10.21 3.41
CA LEU A 295 12.42 10.44 4.61
C LEU A 295 13.24 10.31 5.91
N SER A 296 14.52 9.91 5.82
CA SER A 296 15.42 9.74 6.97
C SER A 296 16.19 11.03 7.28
N PHE A 297 15.49 12.14 7.52
CA PHE A 297 16.14 13.41 7.88
C PHE A 297 15.97 13.76 9.36
N GLY A 298 16.98 14.42 9.94
CA GLY A 298 16.98 14.92 11.30
C GLY A 298 16.61 13.86 12.34
N PHE A 299 15.75 14.20 13.27
CA PHE A 299 15.27 13.29 14.33
C PHE A 299 14.23 12.26 13.83
N MET A 300 13.63 12.49 12.65
CA MET A 300 12.62 11.60 12.09
C MET A 300 13.20 10.24 11.68
N GLY A 301 14.40 10.23 11.10
CA GLY A 301 15.05 8.99 10.68
C GLY A 301 15.17 7.94 11.80
N PRO A 302 15.85 8.27 12.92
CA PRO A 302 15.94 7.35 14.06
C PRO A 302 14.59 6.96 14.67
N LEU A 303 13.62 7.88 14.71
CA LEU A 303 12.28 7.62 15.21
C LEU A 303 11.54 6.60 14.33
N MET A 304 11.54 6.81 13.00
CA MET A 304 10.91 5.92 12.05
C MET A 304 11.57 4.53 12.03
N ARG A 305 12.92 4.45 12.10
CA ARG A 305 13.62 3.16 12.23
C ARG A 305 13.15 2.37 13.45
N ARG A 306 13.02 3.03 14.60
CA ARG A 306 12.55 2.42 15.85
C ARG A 306 11.08 1.97 15.79
N SER A 307 10.31 2.49 14.85
CA SER A 307 8.92 2.06 14.59
C SER A 307 8.79 0.97 13.50
N GLY A 308 9.91 0.47 12.99
CA GLY A 308 9.92 -0.61 12.00
C GLY A 308 10.06 -0.15 10.55
N VAL A 309 10.43 1.11 10.31
CA VAL A 309 10.68 1.58 8.94
C VAL A 309 12.08 1.19 8.48
N ILE A 310 12.14 0.46 7.37
CA ILE A 310 13.35 0.05 6.67
C ILE A 310 13.60 1.05 5.55
N PHE A 311 14.71 1.79 5.62
CA PHE A 311 15.05 2.76 4.60
C PHE A 311 15.84 2.12 3.46
N LEU A 312 15.37 2.32 2.23
CA LEU A 312 16.02 1.83 1.02
C LEU A 312 16.81 2.94 0.34
N ARG A 313 17.98 2.58 -0.18
CA ARG A 313 18.77 3.46 -1.06
C ARG A 313 18.00 3.78 -2.34
N ARG A 314 18.17 4.97 -2.89
CA ARG A 314 17.47 5.40 -4.13
C ARG A 314 17.91 4.61 -5.35
N LYS A 315 19.19 4.25 -5.41
CA LYS A 315 19.77 3.42 -6.48
C LYS A 315 20.15 2.07 -5.91
N LEU A 316 19.62 1.03 -6.51
CA LEU A 316 19.88 -0.37 -6.14
C LEU A 316 20.81 -1.02 -7.18
N ASP A 317 21.91 -0.33 -7.54
CA ASP A 317 22.83 -0.82 -8.58
C ASP A 317 23.92 -1.72 -8.02
N ASP A 318 24.23 -1.61 -6.72
CA ASP A 318 25.25 -2.38 -6.01
C ASP A 318 24.81 -3.86 -5.85
N PRO A 319 25.51 -4.83 -6.45
CA PRO A 319 25.18 -6.25 -6.34
C PRO A 319 25.20 -6.78 -4.90
N LEU A 320 26.15 -6.30 -4.08
CA LEU A 320 26.27 -6.68 -2.67
C LEU A 320 25.07 -6.18 -1.89
N TYR A 321 24.64 -4.93 -2.09
CA TYR A 321 23.47 -4.39 -1.41
C TYR A 321 22.18 -5.13 -1.81
N LYS A 322 22.01 -5.47 -3.10
CA LYS A 322 20.87 -6.30 -3.56
C LYS A 322 20.84 -7.65 -2.87
N TYR A 323 22.01 -8.31 -2.77
CA TYR A 323 22.12 -9.60 -2.10
C TYR A 323 21.76 -9.49 -0.62
N VAL A 324 22.35 -8.53 0.10
CA VAL A 324 22.09 -8.31 1.52
C VAL A 324 20.60 -8.00 1.76
N LEU A 325 19.99 -7.14 0.94
CA LEU A 325 18.57 -6.81 1.03
C LEU A 325 17.68 -8.03 0.78
N ARG A 326 18.01 -8.86 -0.23
CA ARG A 326 17.28 -10.11 -0.51
C ARG A 326 17.30 -11.06 0.69
N GLN A 327 18.49 -11.27 1.30
CA GLN A 327 18.63 -12.13 2.47
C GLN A 327 17.93 -11.56 3.70
N PHE A 328 17.97 -10.24 3.88
CA PHE A 328 17.28 -9.54 4.95
C PHE A 328 15.75 -9.69 4.84
N VAL A 329 15.17 -9.48 3.64
CA VAL A 329 13.74 -9.72 3.38
C VAL A 329 13.37 -11.17 3.64
N GLY A 330 14.18 -12.11 3.14
CA GLY A 330 13.97 -13.54 3.37
C GLY A 330 13.98 -13.92 4.85
N TYR A 331 14.89 -13.34 5.63
CA TYR A 331 14.93 -13.54 7.09
C TYR A 331 13.65 -13.03 7.77
N ILE A 332 13.18 -11.84 7.44
CA ILE A 332 11.96 -11.26 8.00
C ILE A 332 10.75 -12.17 7.74
N VAL A 333 10.63 -12.67 6.50
CA VAL A 333 9.57 -13.61 6.10
C VAL A 333 9.67 -14.93 6.86
N GLU A 334 10.88 -15.52 6.94
CA GLU A 334 11.14 -16.78 7.67
C GLU A 334 10.75 -16.68 9.15
N LYS A 335 10.99 -15.52 9.76
CA LYS A 335 10.58 -15.25 11.14
C LYS A 335 9.11 -14.84 11.26
N ARG A 336 8.34 -14.89 10.18
CA ARG A 336 6.89 -14.58 10.11
C ARG A 336 6.55 -13.16 10.57
N PHE A 337 7.41 -12.17 10.23
CA PHE A 337 7.07 -10.76 10.36
C PHE A 337 6.31 -10.28 9.14
N ASN A 338 5.35 -9.38 9.36
CA ASN A 338 4.65 -8.73 8.28
C ASN A 338 5.52 -7.63 7.65
N LEU A 339 5.36 -7.44 6.35
CA LEU A 339 5.98 -6.41 5.56
C LEU A 339 4.92 -5.43 5.04
N SER A 340 5.32 -4.19 4.73
CA SER A 340 4.40 -3.18 4.20
C SER A 340 5.10 -2.22 3.26
N TRP A 341 4.51 -1.93 2.11
CA TRP A 341 4.93 -0.85 1.20
C TRP A 341 3.84 -0.52 0.19
N SER A 342 3.98 0.64 -0.47
CA SER A 342 3.12 0.96 -1.61
C SER A 342 3.48 0.09 -2.81
N ILE A 343 2.51 -0.65 -3.35
CA ILE A 343 2.70 -1.46 -4.56
C ILE A 343 3.07 -0.60 -5.79
N GLU A 344 2.69 0.67 -5.78
CA GLU A 344 2.96 1.65 -6.83
C GLU A 344 4.41 2.19 -6.79
N GLY A 345 5.10 2.05 -5.65
CA GLY A 345 6.47 2.52 -5.44
C GLY A 345 6.65 4.04 -5.43
N THR A 346 5.63 4.80 -5.80
CA THR A 346 5.56 6.28 -5.74
C THR A 346 4.11 6.73 -5.63
N ARG A 347 3.89 7.99 -5.21
CA ARG A 347 2.54 8.53 -5.10
C ARG A 347 1.92 8.79 -6.48
N SER A 348 0.65 8.40 -6.62
CA SER A 348 -0.17 8.84 -7.74
C SER A 348 -0.49 10.32 -7.61
N ARG A 349 -0.14 11.11 -8.63
CA ARG A 349 -0.47 12.53 -8.73
C ARG A 349 -1.65 12.80 -9.66
N THR A 350 -2.16 11.75 -10.31
CA THR A 350 -3.33 11.82 -11.18
C THR A 350 -4.61 11.33 -10.51
N GLY A 351 -4.52 10.75 -9.31
CA GLY A 351 -5.65 10.11 -8.63
C GLY A 351 -5.92 8.66 -9.06
N LYS A 352 -5.51 8.24 -10.26
CA LYS A 352 -5.61 6.85 -10.69
C LYS A 352 -4.49 5.99 -10.07
N MET A 353 -4.69 4.69 -9.98
CA MET A 353 -3.67 3.76 -9.51
C MET A 353 -2.56 3.58 -10.55
N LEU A 354 -1.30 3.65 -10.11
CA LEU A 354 -0.12 3.48 -10.97
C LEU A 354 0.24 1.99 -11.15
N PRO A 355 1.00 1.64 -12.21
CA PRO A 355 1.48 0.28 -12.41
C PRO A 355 2.31 -0.23 -11.23
N PRO A 356 2.14 -1.53 -10.82
CA PRO A 356 2.85 -2.10 -9.71
C PRO A 356 4.35 -2.21 -9.96
N LYS A 357 5.15 -1.98 -8.92
CA LYS A 357 6.59 -2.16 -8.91
C LYS A 357 6.96 -3.52 -8.31
N LEU A 358 7.62 -4.37 -9.10
CA LEU A 358 7.89 -5.75 -8.73
C LEU A 358 9.18 -5.96 -7.91
N GLY A 359 10.04 -4.93 -7.74
CA GLY A 359 11.38 -5.12 -7.17
C GLY A 359 11.39 -5.75 -5.77
N LEU A 360 10.66 -5.20 -4.81
CA LEU A 360 10.55 -5.79 -3.47
C LEU A 360 9.74 -7.09 -3.47
N LEU A 361 8.71 -7.17 -4.31
CA LEU A 361 7.90 -8.38 -4.44
C LEU A 361 8.74 -9.56 -4.94
N ALA A 362 9.73 -9.32 -5.81
CA ALA A 362 10.64 -10.35 -6.28
C ALA A 362 11.46 -10.96 -5.13
N TYR A 363 11.95 -10.15 -4.18
CA TYR A 363 12.68 -10.68 -3.01
C TYR A 363 11.79 -11.53 -2.10
N VAL A 364 10.51 -11.17 -1.96
CA VAL A 364 9.54 -11.96 -1.20
C VAL A 364 9.21 -13.26 -1.93
N ALA A 365 9.02 -13.20 -3.26
CA ALA A 365 8.79 -14.37 -4.09
C ALA A 365 10.00 -15.34 -4.05
N ASP A 366 11.22 -14.82 -4.11
CA ASP A 366 12.43 -15.61 -3.93
C ASP A 366 12.46 -16.30 -2.55
N ALA A 367 12.11 -15.58 -1.48
CA ALA A 367 12.04 -16.16 -0.13
C ALA A 367 11.01 -17.29 -0.02
N TYR A 368 9.85 -17.13 -0.68
CA TYR A 368 8.83 -18.17 -0.77
C TYR A 368 9.32 -19.39 -1.53
N LEU A 369 9.86 -19.20 -2.74
CA LEU A 369 10.37 -20.29 -3.59
C LEU A 369 11.55 -21.03 -2.96
N ASP A 370 12.34 -20.32 -2.15
CA ASP A 370 13.42 -20.87 -1.32
C ASP A 370 12.93 -21.70 -0.11
N GLY A 371 11.61 -21.84 0.07
CA GLY A 371 11.01 -22.63 1.16
C GLY A 371 11.09 -22.00 2.54
N ARG A 372 11.26 -20.65 2.65
CA ARG A 372 11.33 -19.95 3.95
C ARG A 372 9.98 -19.77 4.61
N SER A 373 8.88 -20.00 3.91
CA SER A 373 7.51 -19.99 4.42
C SER A 373 6.66 -20.96 3.62
N GLU A 374 5.66 -21.57 4.27
CA GLU A 374 4.69 -22.45 3.59
C GLU A 374 3.79 -21.69 2.63
N ASP A 375 3.39 -20.49 2.98
CA ASP A 375 2.74 -19.50 2.12
C ASP A 375 3.06 -18.09 2.61
N ILE A 376 2.88 -17.11 1.74
CA ILE A 376 2.98 -15.68 2.05
C ILE A 376 1.76 -15.02 1.45
N LEU A 377 1.02 -14.29 2.27
CA LEU A 377 -0.18 -13.61 1.85
C LEU A 377 0.14 -12.19 1.39
N LEU A 378 -0.26 -11.83 0.18
CA LEU A 378 -0.27 -10.45 -0.27
C LEU A 378 -1.60 -9.83 0.13
N GLN A 379 -1.58 -8.97 1.14
CA GLN A 379 -2.77 -8.29 1.64
C GLN A 379 -2.94 -6.95 0.92
N PRO A 380 -3.94 -6.83 0.03
CA PRO A 380 -4.24 -5.55 -0.59
C PRO A 380 -4.79 -4.58 0.44
N VAL A 381 -4.40 -3.29 0.35
CA VAL A 381 -4.90 -2.23 1.23
C VAL A 381 -5.31 -1.03 0.39
N SER A 382 -6.60 -0.73 0.34
CA SER A 382 -7.10 0.48 -0.27
C SER A 382 -7.15 1.60 0.76
N ILE A 383 -6.53 2.74 0.43
CA ILE A 383 -6.59 3.97 1.23
C ILE A 383 -7.21 5.05 0.35
N SER A 384 -8.30 5.64 0.82
CA SER A 384 -8.95 6.75 0.13
C SER A 384 -9.40 7.84 1.09
N PHE A 385 -9.57 9.05 0.55
CA PHE A 385 -9.83 10.27 1.29
C PHE A 385 -11.00 11.01 0.65
N ASP A 386 -11.81 11.70 1.45
CA ASP A 386 -12.81 12.61 0.88
C ASP A 386 -12.12 13.76 0.12
N GLN A 387 -11.13 14.41 0.74
CA GLN A 387 -10.30 15.45 0.10
C GLN A 387 -8.84 15.33 0.56
N LEU A 388 -7.91 15.95 -0.18
CA LEU A 388 -6.49 15.99 0.12
C LEU A 388 -5.95 17.42 0.00
N HIS A 389 -4.96 17.74 0.84
CA HIS A 389 -4.25 19.01 0.77
C HIS A 389 -3.34 19.09 -0.47
N GLU A 390 -2.75 17.97 -0.86
CA GLU A 390 -1.69 17.90 -1.86
C GLU A 390 -2.14 18.06 -3.32
N THR A 391 -3.45 18.16 -3.59
CA THR A 391 -3.99 18.17 -4.97
C THR A 391 -3.53 19.36 -5.79
N ALA A 392 -3.31 20.53 -5.19
CA ALA A 392 -2.76 21.70 -5.88
C ALA A 392 -1.29 21.47 -6.31
N GLU A 393 -0.45 20.85 -5.47
CA GLU A 393 0.93 20.46 -5.84
C GLU A 393 0.92 19.44 -6.98
N TYR A 394 -0.03 18.50 -6.97
CA TYR A 394 -0.18 17.51 -8.04
C TYR A 394 -0.60 18.14 -9.36
N ALA A 395 -1.48 19.12 -9.32
CA ALA A 395 -1.90 19.89 -10.49
C ALA A 395 -0.73 20.67 -11.11
N ASP A 396 0.09 21.30 -10.30
CA ASP A 396 1.30 21.99 -10.76
C ASP A 396 2.30 21.02 -11.42
N TYR A 397 2.51 19.88 -10.81
CA TYR A 397 3.40 18.86 -11.37
C TYR A 397 2.86 18.31 -12.70
N ALA A 398 1.55 18.12 -12.85
CA ALA A 398 0.92 17.69 -14.11
C ALA A 398 1.16 18.69 -15.24
N ARG A 399 1.16 19.98 -14.94
CA ARG A 399 1.47 21.07 -15.89
C ARG A 399 2.96 21.22 -16.22
N GLY A 400 3.83 20.35 -15.68
CA GLY A 400 5.29 20.36 -15.91
C GLY A 400 6.09 21.10 -14.84
N GLY A 401 5.50 21.41 -13.70
CA GLY A 401 6.19 21.99 -12.54
C GLY A 401 7.22 21.04 -11.92
N GLU A 402 8.13 21.57 -11.13
CA GLU A 402 9.16 20.80 -10.46
C GLU A 402 8.66 20.16 -9.15
N LYS A 403 9.26 19.02 -8.80
CA LYS A 403 8.96 18.35 -7.55
C LYS A 403 9.54 19.12 -6.35
N THR A 404 8.69 19.46 -5.36
CA THR A 404 9.14 20.07 -4.11
C THR A 404 10.05 19.10 -3.32
N PRO A 405 11.27 19.51 -2.92
CA PRO A 405 12.14 18.68 -2.10
C PRO A 405 11.55 18.40 -0.72
N GLU A 406 11.60 17.12 -0.30
CA GLU A 406 11.12 16.68 1.02
C GLU A 406 12.20 16.94 2.08
N GLY A 407 11.86 17.71 3.13
CA GLY A 407 12.77 18.05 4.22
C GLY A 407 12.00 18.54 5.47
N ALA A 408 12.73 19.02 6.49
CA ALA A 408 12.11 19.44 7.76
C ALA A 408 11.14 20.61 7.61
N GLU A 409 11.47 21.59 6.77
CA GLU A 409 10.60 22.73 6.47
C GLU A 409 9.32 22.30 5.75
N TRP A 410 9.48 21.41 4.75
CA TRP A 410 8.36 20.82 4.03
C TRP A 410 7.43 20.05 5.00
N LEU A 411 7.99 19.22 5.90
CA LEU A 411 7.21 18.48 6.88
C LEU A 411 6.43 19.42 7.83
N TYR A 412 7.07 20.49 8.28
CA TYR A 412 6.40 21.49 9.11
C TYR A 412 5.22 22.15 8.39
N LYS A 413 5.43 22.59 7.13
CA LYS A 413 4.37 23.15 6.28
C LYS A 413 3.23 22.14 6.06
N PHE A 414 3.58 20.88 5.75
CA PHE A 414 2.60 19.80 5.57
C PHE A 414 1.75 19.57 6.83
N ILE A 415 2.37 19.46 8.02
CA ILE A 415 1.65 19.29 9.28
C ILE A 415 0.77 20.49 9.60
N LYS A 416 1.23 21.70 9.33
CA LYS A 416 0.46 22.94 9.52
C LYS A 416 -0.78 22.95 8.62
N ALA A 417 -0.59 22.64 7.35
CA ALA A 417 -1.65 22.61 6.35
C ALA A 417 -2.77 21.61 6.67
N GLN A 418 -2.45 20.48 7.37
CA GLN A 418 -3.48 19.55 7.82
C GLN A 418 -4.52 20.21 8.75
N GLY A 419 -4.19 21.32 9.42
CA GLY A 419 -5.11 22.02 10.34
C GLY A 419 -5.84 23.22 9.71
N GLU A 420 -5.64 23.50 8.43
CA GLU A 420 -6.22 24.68 7.78
C GLU A 420 -7.72 24.53 7.48
N ARG A 421 -8.18 23.31 7.25
CA ARG A 421 -9.60 23.00 6.92
C ARG A 421 -9.97 21.57 7.29
N ASN A 422 -11.26 21.25 7.18
CA ASN A 422 -11.76 19.90 7.28
C ASN A 422 -11.70 19.21 5.90
N TYR A 423 -10.93 18.14 5.79
CA TYR A 423 -10.76 17.32 4.59
C TYR A 423 -11.74 16.12 4.53
N GLY A 424 -12.63 15.96 5.51
CA GLY A 424 -13.57 14.86 5.58
C GLY A 424 -13.02 13.63 6.27
N LYS A 425 -13.25 12.45 5.68
CA LYS A 425 -12.89 11.14 6.25
C LYS A 425 -11.79 10.44 5.49
N ILE A 426 -11.14 9.52 6.21
CA ILE A 426 -10.21 8.55 5.67
C ILE A 426 -10.91 7.18 5.67
N TYR A 427 -10.81 6.47 4.56
CA TYR A 427 -11.39 5.14 4.38
C TYR A 427 -10.26 4.14 4.12
N VAL A 428 -10.24 3.04 4.88
CA VAL A 428 -9.28 1.96 4.69
C VAL A 428 -10.05 0.65 4.50
N ARG A 429 -9.68 -0.10 3.45
CA ARG A 429 -10.27 -1.40 3.13
C ARG A 429 -9.18 -2.45 3.01
N PHE A 430 -9.48 -3.63 3.51
CA PHE A 430 -8.60 -4.80 3.49
C PHE A 430 -9.30 -5.95 2.75
N PRO A 431 -9.42 -5.89 1.42
CA PRO A 431 -10.03 -6.98 0.67
C PRO A 431 -9.24 -8.27 0.87
N GLU A 432 -9.81 -9.38 0.44
CA GLU A 432 -9.24 -10.71 0.57
C GLU A 432 -7.78 -10.77 0.10
N ALA A 433 -6.92 -11.44 0.86
CA ALA A 433 -5.51 -11.57 0.55
C ALA A 433 -5.28 -12.52 -0.65
N VAL A 434 -4.19 -12.30 -1.37
CA VAL A 434 -3.74 -13.14 -2.48
C VAL A 434 -2.63 -14.07 -1.99
N SER A 435 -2.82 -15.38 -2.12
CA SER A 435 -1.81 -16.40 -1.77
C SER A 435 -0.71 -16.46 -2.81
N MET A 436 0.57 -16.41 -2.40
CA MET A 436 1.68 -16.63 -3.32
C MET A 436 1.72 -18.06 -3.85
N ARG A 437 1.36 -19.04 -3.01
CA ARG A 437 1.26 -20.45 -3.41
C ARG A 437 0.33 -20.65 -4.62
N GLN A 438 -0.79 -19.94 -4.65
CA GLN A 438 -1.75 -20.03 -5.76
C GLN A 438 -1.14 -19.65 -7.11
N TYR A 439 -0.19 -18.72 -7.14
CA TYR A 439 0.42 -18.20 -8.39
C TYR A 439 1.79 -18.80 -8.69
N LEU A 440 2.58 -19.10 -7.66
CA LEU A 440 3.96 -19.60 -7.80
C LEU A 440 4.06 -21.12 -7.65
N GLY A 441 2.98 -21.79 -7.24
CA GLY A 441 3.00 -23.23 -6.93
C GLY A 441 3.77 -23.54 -5.63
N GLU A 442 4.15 -24.79 -5.44
CA GLU A 442 4.90 -25.23 -4.26
C GLU A 442 6.35 -24.73 -4.30
N PRO A 443 6.96 -24.41 -3.13
CA PRO A 443 8.37 -24.08 -3.04
C PRO A 443 9.27 -25.14 -3.69
N GLY A 444 10.28 -24.70 -4.45
CA GLY A 444 11.14 -25.61 -5.22
C GLY A 444 10.49 -26.27 -6.42
N GLY A 445 9.25 -25.89 -6.76
CA GLY A 445 8.54 -26.37 -7.95
C GLY A 445 9.08 -25.80 -9.27
N PRO A 446 8.49 -26.16 -10.42
CA PRO A 446 9.00 -25.79 -11.75
C PRO A 446 9.20 -24.29 -11.97
N ILE A 447 8.36 -23.44 -11.36
CA ILE A 447 8.47 -21.97 -11.47
C ILE A 447 9.76 -21.44 -10.79
N ALA A 448 10.30 -22.14 -9.78
CA ALA A 448 11.52 -21.71 -9.11
C ALA A 448 12.75 -21.70 -10.06
N GLU A 449 12.76 -22.56 -11.06
CA GLU A 449 13.85 -22.71 -12.04
C GLU A 449 13.63 -21.92 -13.34
N ASP A 450 12.39 -21.43 -13.57
CA ASP A 450 12.01 -20.67 -14.78
C ASP A 450 11.81 -19.19 -14.46
N GLU A 451 12.82 -18.36 -14.72
CA GLU A 451 12.76 -16.90 -14.48
C GLU A 451 11.66 -16.19 -15.30
N ALA A 452 11.33 -16.68 -16.51
CA ALA A 452 10.27 -16.09 -17.33
C ALA A 452 8.89 -16.41 -16.75
N ALA A 453 8.66 -17.67 -16.37
CA ALA A 453 7.43 -18.09 -15.70
C ALA A 453 7.25 -17.40 -14.34
N LYS A 454 8.32 -17.28 -13.53
CA LYS A 454 8.33 -16.55 -12.27
C LYS A 454 7.95 -15.09 -12.46
N ARG A 455 8.56 -14.41 -13.43
CA ARG A 455 8.26 -13.02 -13.75
C ARG A 455 6.80 -12.82 -14.16
N LEU A 456 6.27 -13.70 -15.01
CA LEU A 456 4.89 -13.65 -15.44
C LEU A 456 3.91 -13.90 -14.28
N ALA A 457 4.20 -14.88 -13.41
CA ALA A 457 3.41 -15.17 -12.23
C ALA A 457 3.38 -13.97 -11.26
N MET A 458 4.52 -13.33 -11.01
CA MET A 458 4.61 -12.12 -10.21
C MET A 458 3.83 -10.96 -10.81
N GLN A 459 3.85 -10.77 -12.12
CA GLN A 459 3.07 -9.74 -12.80
C GLN A 459 1.57 -9.98 -12.62
N LYS A 460 1.10 -11.21 -12.84
CA LYS A 460 -0.31 -11.59 -12.62
C LYS A 460 -0.74 -11.33 -11.19
N MET A 461 0.06 -11.76 -10.23
CA MET A 461 -0.19 -11.60 -8.80
C MET A 461 -0.27 -10.12 -8.40
N ALA A 462 0.67 -9.28 -8.89
CA ALA A 462 0.68 -7.85 -8.61
C ALA A 462 -0.51 -7.11 -9.25
N ILE A 463 -0.95 -7.51 -10.45
CA ILE A 463 -2.14 -7.00 -11.11
C ILE A 463 -3.39 -7.38 -10.33
N GLU A 464 -3.48 -8.62 -9.84
CA GLU A 464 -4.60 -9.08 -9.00
C GLU A 464 -4.70 -8.28 -7.70
N VAL A 465 -3.57 -8.03 -7.02
CA VAL A 465 -3.53 -7.16 -5.84
C VAL A 465 -4.04 -5.75 -6.18
N ALA A 466 -3.56 -5.15 -7.28
CA ALA A 466 -4.00 -3.83 -7.72
C ALA A 466 -5.50 -3.79 -8.06
N TRP A 467 -5.99 -4.84 -8.70
CA TRP A 467 -7.41 -5.01 -9.02
C TRP A 467 -8.28 -5.08 -7.75
N ARG A 468 -7.87 -5.89 -6.74
CA ARG A 468 -8.57 -5.97 -5.46
C ARG A 468 -8.56 -4.64 -4.70
N ILE A 469 -7.46 -3.89 -4.73
CA ILE A 469 -7.39 -2.55 -4.17
C ILE A 469 -8.43 -1.63 -4.81
N LEU A 470 -8.52 -1.60 -6.14
CA LEU A 470 -9.46 -0.75 -6.87
C LEU A 470 -10.91 -1.13 -6.56
N ARG A 471 -11.25 -2.41 -6.62
CA ARG A 471 -12.62 -2.88 -6.35
C ARG A 471 -13.07 -2.61 -4.92
N ALA A 472 -12.17 -2.62 -3.96
CA ALA A 472 -12.45 -2.28 -2.57
C ALA A 472 -12.47 -0.78 -2.29
N THR A 473 -11.95 0.06 -3.22
CA THR A 473 -11.92 1.52 -3.03
C THR A 473 -13.32 2.10 -3.10
N PRO A 474 -13.85 2.65 -2.00
CA PRO A 474 -15.23 3.16 -1.99
C PRO A 474 -15.33 4.49 -2.75
N ILE A 475 -16.43 4.65 -3.47
CA ILE A 475 -16.75 5.87 -4.22
C ILE A 475 -17.18 6.96 -3.25
N ASN A 476 -16.53 8.13 -3.28
CA ASN A 476 -16.82 9.26 -2.41
C ASN A 476 -17.57 10.40 -3.12
N ALA A 477 -18.14 11.30 -2.33
CA ALA A 477 -18.90 12.44 -2.84
C ALA A 477 -18.06 13.39 -3.69
N THR A 478 -16.82 13.66 -3.28
CA THR A 478 -15.90 14.58 -3.97
C THR A 478 -15.60 14.09 -5.39
N GLY A 479 -15.37 12.79 -5.55
CA GLY A 479 -15.14 12.17 -6.86
C GLY A 479 -16.36 12.29 -7.78
N LEU A 480 -17.57 11.99 -7.27
CA LEU A 480 -18.81 12.08 -8.05
C LEU A 480 -19.13 13.52 -8.47
N VAL A 481 -19.04 14.47 -7.53
CA VAL A 481 -19.26 15.90 -7.84
C VAL A 481 -18.23 16.41 -8.83
N SER A 482 -16.95 16.06 -8.67
CA SER A 482 -15.89 16.44 -9.61
C SER A 482 -16.14 15.87 -11.01
N ALA A 483 -16.50 14.58 -11.10
CA ALA A 483 -16.84 13.93 -12.36
C ALA A 483 -17.98 14.65 -13.08
N LEU A 484 -19.07 14.95 -12.37
CA LEU A 484 -20.20 15.67 -12.93
C LEU A 484 -19.81 17.08 -13.40
N LEU A 485 -19.17 17.89 -12.55
CA LEU A 485 -18.85 19.27 -12.90
C LEU A 485 -17.79 19.39 -14.01
N LEU A 486 -16.90 18.41 -14.15
CA LEU A 486 -15.96 18.34 -15.28
C LEU A 486 -16.65 18.08 -16.61
N THR A 487 -17.81 17.39 -16.62
CA THR A 487 -18.57 17.17 -17.87
C THR A 487 -19.26 18.43 -18.39
N THR A 488 -19.63 19.34 -17.48
CA THR A 488 -20.39 20.53 -17.81
C THR A 488 -19.52 21.75 -18.10
N ARG A 489 -18.29 21.56 -18.50
CA ARG A 489 -17.23 22.55 -18.71
C ARG A 489 -17.72 23.90 -19.20
N GLY A 490 -17.26 24.96 -18.51
CA GLY A 490 -17.69 26.35 -18.80
C GLY A 490 -19.14 26.65 -18.37
N ARG A 491 -19.89 25.68 -17.85
CA ARG A 491 -21.26 25.85 -17.39
C ARG A 491 -21.37 25.56 -15.90
N ALA A 492 -21.95 26.48 -15.15
CA ALA A 492 -22.28 26.29 -13.75
C ALA A 492 -23.66 25.62 -13.60
N LEU A 493 -23.82 24.80 -12.56
CA LEU A 493 -25.07 24.14 -12.25
C LEU A 493 -25.68 24.67 -10.95
N THR A 494 -27.01 24.72 -10.89
CA THR A 494 -27.75 24.95 -9.66
C THR A 494 -27.72 23.72 -8.77
N LEU A 495 -28.09 23.87 -7.49
CA LEU A 495 -28.14 22.76 -6.55
C LEU A 495 -29.14 21.68 -7.00
N THR A 496 -30.27 22.08 -7.54
CA THR A 496 -31.29 21.17 -8.06
C THR A 496 -30.77 20.36 -9.24
N GLN A 497 -30.08 21.02 -10.19
CA GLN A 497 -29.47 20.34 -11.34
C GLN A 497 -28.39 19.34 -10.91
N LEU A 498 -27.50 19.73 -9.98
CA LEU A 498 -26.49 18.84 -9.40
C LEU A 498 -27.13 17.62 -8.75
N HIS A 499 -28.12 17.85 -7.88
CA HIS A 499 -28.81 16.77 -7.17
C HIS A 499 -29.42 15.74 -8.14
N HIS A 500 -30.21 16.21 -9.11
CA HIS A 500 -30.88 15.31 -10.05
C HIS A 500 -29.91 14.52 -10.95
N THR A 501 -28.83 15.15 -11.40
CA THR A 501 -27.86 14.46 -12.28
C THR A 501 -27.04 13.43 -11.52
N LEU A 502 -26.73 13.68 -10.25
CA LEU A 502 -26.01 12.73 -9.40
C LEU A 502 -26.81 11.47 -9.10
N GLN A 503 -28.18 11.54 -9.13
CA GLN A 503 -28.99 10.34 -8.84
C GLN A 503 -28.72 9.20 -9.83
N ASP A 504 -28.55 9.48 -11.13
CA ASP A 504 -28.28 8.45 -12.13
C ASP A 504 -26.98 7.70 -11.84
N SER A 505 -25.94 8.43 -11.41
CA SER A 505 -24.67 7.82 -11.03
C SER A 505 -24.80 6.98 -9.76
N LEU A 506 -25.57 7.43 -8.78
CA LEU A 506 -25.83 6.68 -7.55
C LEU A 506 -26.66 5.42 -7.79
N ASP A 507 -27.68 5.50 -8.66
CA ASP A 507 -28.51 4.36 -9.06
C ASP A 507 -27.69 3.32 -9.82
N TYR A 508 -26.76 3.76 -10.69
CA TYR A 508 -25.83 2.88 -11.37
C TYR A 508 -24.90 2.15 -10.38
N LEU A 509 -24.27 2.88 -9.45
CA LEU A 509 -23.38 2.30 -8.43
C LEU A 509 -24.12 1.29 -7.52
N GLU A 510 -25.37 1.58 -7.17
CA GLU A 510 -26.20 0.69 -6.37
C GLU A 510 -26.53 -0.61 -7.13
N ARG A 511 -26.93 -0.52 -8.42
CA ARG A 511 -27.15 -1.71 -9.27
C ARG A 511 -25.91 -2.58 -9.43
N LYS A 512 -24.71 -1.95 -9.52
CA LYS A 512 -23.40 -2.65 -9.63
C LYS A 512 -22.87 -3.10 -8.28
N GLN A 513 -23.58 -2.83 -7.17
CA GLN A 513 -23.14 -3.13 -5.81
C GLN A 513 -21.74 -2.58 -5.50
N THR A 514 -21.38 -1.45 -6.12
CA THR A 514 -20.07 -0.82 -5.92
C THR A 514 -19.99 -0.19 -4.53
N PRO A 515 -18.92 -0.40 -3.76
CA PRO A 515 -18.76 0.23 -2.45
C PRO A 515 -18.82 1.75 -2.55
N VAL A 516 -19.67 2.37 -1.72
CA VAL A 516 -19.82 3.82 -1.65
C VAL A 516 -19.63 4.31 -0.22
N THR A 517 -19.10 5.53 -0.06
CA THR A 517 -18.94 6.15 1.26
C THR A 517 -20.25 6.73 1.77
N ASN A 518 -20.33 6.97 3.08
CA ASN A 518 -21.44 7.70 3.65
C ASN A 518 -21.57 9.14 3.09
N SER A 519 -20.46 9.77 2.70
CA SER A 519 -20.48 11.09 2.03
C SER A 519 -21.18 11.01 0.68
N ALA A 520 -20.95 9.96 -0.11
CA ALA A 520 -21.63 9.73 -1.38
C ALA A 520 -23.11 9.40 -1.20
N LEU A 521 -23.49 8.56 -0.22
CA LEU A 521 -24.89 8.26 0.07
C LEU A 521 -25.69 9.50 0.45
N ARG A 522 -25.09 10.48 1.12
CA ARG A 522 -25.75 11.77 1.44
C ARG A 522 -26.14 12.57 0.20
N LEU A 523 -25.50 12.35 -0.96
CA LEU A 523 -25.86 12.99 -2.22
C LEU A 523 -27.28 12.58 -2.71
N ARG A 524 -27.92 11.59 -2.09
CA ARG A 524 -29.33 11.27 -2.29
C ARG A 524 -30.26 12.41 -1.84
N THR A 525 -29.76 13.35 -1.05
CA THR A 525 -30.53 14.52 -0.59
C THR A 525 -29.92 15.83 -1.07
N THR A 526 -30.74 16.84 -1.31
CA THR A 526 -30.31 18.19 -1.71
C THR A 526 -29.36 18.81 -0.67
N ASP A 527 -29.63 18.60 0.64
CA ASP A 527 -28.76 19.10 1.70
C ASP A 527 -27.39 18.42 1.71
N GLY A 528 -27.33 17.13 1.38
CA GLY A 528 -26.08 16.41 1.24
C GLY A 528 -25.27 16.90 0.04
N VAL A 529 -25.92 17.21 -1.09
CA VAL A 529 -25.25 17.82 -2.25
C VAL A 529 -24.71 19.20 -1.88
N ARG A 530 -25.54 20.05 -1.21
CA ARG A 530 -25.10 21.37 -0.72
C ARG A 530 -23.86 21.23 0.16
N ALA A 531 -23.90 20.35 1.16
CA ALA A 531 -22.77 20.15 2.06
C ALA A 531 -21.50 19.72 1.31
N ALA A 532 -21.62 18.86 0.28
CA ALA A 532 -20.50 18.40 -0.51
C ALA A 532 -19.88 19.54 -1.34
N VAL A 533 -20.70 20.31 -2.08
CA VAL A 533 -20.17 21.40 -2.92
C VAL A 533 -19.64 22.57 -2.08
N ASP A 534 -20.24 22.86 -0.92
CA ASP A 534 -19.74 23.91 0.00
C ASP A 534 -18.39 23.50 0.62
N ALA A 535 -18.23 22.22 1.02
CA ALA A 535 -16.95 21.69 1.50
C ALA A 535 -15.85 21.76 0.43
N MET A 536 -16.20 21.50 -0.84
CA MET A 536 -15.27 21.60 -1.97
C MET A 536 -14.97 23.06 -2.36
N SER A 537 -15.91 23.98 -2.18
CA SER A 537 -15.72 25.41 -2.50
C SER A 537 -14.80 26.11 -1.50
N ASN A 538 -14.81 25.70 -0.25
CA ASN A 538 -13.94 26.27 0.79
C ASN A 538 -12.46 25.91 0.65
N GLY A 539 -12.13 25.00 -0.26
CA GLY A 539 -10.78 24.49 -0.37
C GLY A 539 -10.38 24.04 -1.77
N HIS A 540 -11.08 24.52 -2.82
CA HIS A 540 -10.91 24.02 -4.18
C HIS A 540 -11.37 22.54 -4.35
N PRO A 541 -11.73 22.02 -5.50
CA PRO A 541 -11.64 22.66 -6.82
C PRO A 541 -12.95 23.31 -7.30
N VAL A 542 -13.98 23.39 -6.48
CA VAL A 542 -15.28 23.93 -6.90
C VAL A 542 -15.38 25.41 -6.59
N THR A 543 -15.89 26.19 -7.55
CA THR A 543 -16.17 27.62 -7.39
C THR A 543 -17.66 27.83 -7.31
N ARG A 544 -18.11 28.47 -6.24
CA ARG A 544 -19.46 28.98 -6.07
C ARG A 544 -19.58 30.36 -6.70
N VAL A 545 -20.63 30.60 -7.46
CA VAL A 545 -20.93 31.89 -8.08
C VAL A 545 -22.28 32.36 -7.54
N ASP A 546 -22.29 33.50 -6.85
CA ASP A 546 -23.45 34.18 -6.29
C ASP A 546 -23.80 35.42 -7.14
N GLY A 547 -24.97 35.99 -6.92
CA GLY A 547 -25.42 37.23 -7.55
C GLY A 547 -26.53 37.05 -8.61
N GLY A 548 -26.96 35.79 -8.86
CA GLY A 548 -28.16 35.47 -9.63
C GLY A 548 -29.38 35.17 -8.73
N HIS A 549 -30.43 34.57 -9.31
CA HIS A 549 -31.62 34.13 -8.54
C HIS A 549 -31.29 33.07 -7.50
N GLU A 550 -30.31 32.22 -7.80
CA GLU A 550 -29.81 31.18 -6.89
C GLU A 550 -28.30 30.96 -7.11
N PRO A 551 -27.56 30.45 -6.10
CA PRO A 551 -26.18 30.10 -6.25
C PRO A 551 -25.99 28.99 -7.27
N VAL A 552 -24.88 29.06 -8.02
CA VAL A 552 -24.46 28.02 -8.96
C VAL A 552 -23.01 27.61 -8.72
N TRP A 553 -22.66 26.38 -9.06
CA TRP A 553 -21.33 25.82 -8.84
C TRP A 553 -20.70 25.32 -10.14
N ARG A 554 -19.41 25.55 -10.28
CA ARG A 554 -18.61 25.08 -11.40
C ARG A 554 -17.18 24.73 -10.98
N ILE A 555 -16.43 24.09 -11.86
CA ILE A 555 -14.97 24.01 -11.78
C ILE A 555 -14.39 25.09 -12.68
N ALA A 556 -13.53 25.93 -12.12
CA ALA A 556 -12.80 26.93 -12.91
C ALA A 556 -11.64 26.24 -13.69
N PRO A 557 -11.27 26.76 -14.89
CA PRO A 557 -10.25 26.11 -15.73
C PRO A 557 -8.92 25.84 -15.02
N GLU A 558 -8.49 26.72 -14.12
CA GLU A 558 -7.28 26.58 -13.31
C GLU A 558 -7.32 25.41 -12.32
N HIS A 559 -8.52 24.94 -11.95
CA HIS A 559 -8.76 23.85 -10.98
C HIS A 559 -9.16 22.51 -11.63
N GLU A 560 -9.18 22.42 -12.97
CA GLU A 560 -9.58 21.19 -13.66
C GLU A 560 -8.65 20.00 -13.30
N HIS A 561 -7.34 20.21 -13.17
CA HIS A 561 -6.40 19.16 -12.77
C HIS A 561 -6.63 18.65 -11.34
N GLU A 562 -7.02 19.54 -10.42
CA GLU A 562 -7.36 19.14 -9.05
C GLU A 562 -8.65 18.34 -9.02
N ALA A 563 -9.67 18.78 -9.73
CA ALA A 563 -10.93 18.04 -9.87
C ALA A 563 -10.73 16.69 -10.56
N ALA A 564 -9.86 16.64 -11.58
CA ALA A 564 -9.51 15.43 -12.29
C ALA A 564 -8.87 14.38 -11.36
N PHE A 565 -8.06 14.81 -10.39
CA PHE A 565 -7.51 13.89 -9.38
C PHE A 565 -8.64 13.13 -8.64
N TYR A 566 -9.67 13.84 -8.20
CA TYR A 566 -10.80 13.21 -7.50
C TYR A 566 -11.65 12.34 -8.43
N ARG A 567 -11.96 12.80 -9.66
CA ARG A 567 -12.65 11.97 -10.65
C ARG A 567 -11.86 10.69 -10.95
N ASN A 568 -10.55 10.78 -11.14
CA ASN A 568 -9.70 9.64 -11.45
C ASN A 568 -9.63 8.65 -10.27
N SER A 569 -9.82 9.11 -9.03
CA SER A 569 -9.84 8.21 -7.87
C SER A 569 -11.03 7.25 -7.88
N ILE A 570 -12.11 7.59 -8.60
CA ILE A 570 -13.34 6.79 -8.71
C ILE A 570 -13.57 6.21 -10.11
N ILE A 571 -12.69 6.49 -11.08
CA ILE A 571 -12.89 6.15 -12.51
C ILE A 571 -13.07 4.66 -12.74
N HIS A 572 -12.46 3.81 -11.89
CA HIS A 572 -12.56 2.35 -11.98
C HIS A 572 -14.01 1.84 -11.93
N ALA A 573 -14.91 2.54 -11.27
CA ALA A 573 -16.31 2.16 -11.18
C ALA A 573 -17.10 2.42 -12.47
N PHE A 574 -16.59 3.30 -13.36
CA PHE A 574 -17.27 3.73 -14.58
C PHE A 574 -16.52 3.36 -15.86
N LEU A 575 -15.41 2.62 -15.74
CA LEU A 575 -14.54 2.31 -16.88
C LEU A 575 -15.22 1.38 -17.90
N GLU A 576 -15.80 0.29 -17.43
CA GLU A 576 -16.44 -0.72 -18.29
C GLU A 576 -17.68 -0.14 -18.99
N THR A 577 -18.53 0.59 -18.26
CA THR A 577 -19.67 1.28 -18.85
C THR A 577 -19.27 2.32 -19.90
N SER A 578 -18.16 3.04 -19.67
CA SER A 578 -17.60 4.01 -20.63
C SER A 578 -17.10 3.33 -21.91
N ILE A 579 -16.50 2.14 -21.80
CA ILE A 579 -16.06 1.35 -22.95
C ILE A 579 -17.27 0.84 -23.74
N VAL A 580 -18.31 0.37 -23.06
CA VAL A 580 -19.58 -0.04 -23.70
C VAL A 580 -20.18 1.08 -24.52
N GLU A 581 -20.26 2.28 -23.97
CA GLU A 581 -20.81 3.45 -24.65
C GLU A 581 -20.04 3.76 -25.94
N LEU A 582 -18.70 3.76 -25.89
CA LEU A 582 -17.86 4.01 -27.07
C LEU A 582 -17.98 2.90 -28.11
N ALA A 583 -18.01 1.65 -27.66
CA ALA A 583 -18.16 0.51 -28.56
C ALA A 583 -19.55 0.50 -29.26
N LEU A 584 -20.61 0.88 -28.53
CA LEU A 584 -21.95 1.08 -29.10
C LEU A 584 -21.96 2.21 -30.15
N ALA A 585 -21.44 3.39 -29.80
CA ALA A 585 -21.39 4.52 -30.71
C ALA A 585 -20.61 4.19 -31.99
N HIS A 586 -19.48 3.48 -31.83
CA HIS A 586 -18.67 3.04 -32.98
C HIS A 586 -19.43 2.03 -33.86
N ALA A 587 -20.03 1.01 -33.27
CA ALA A 587 -20.80 0.00 -34.00
C ALA A 587 -22.03 0.61 -34.71
N GLY A 588 -22.69 1.60 -34.09
CA GLY A 588 -23.82 2.30 -34.68
C GLY A 588 -23.49 3.04 -35.99
N ARG A 589 -22.26 3.51 -36.14
CA ARG A 589 -21.76 4.21 -37.35
C ARG A 589 -21.13 3.29 -38.37
N ALA A 590 -20.91 2.01 -38.01
CA ALA A 590 -20.31 1.06 -38.92
C ALA A 590 -21.21 0.85 -40.15
N PRO A 591 -20.62 0.66 -41.36
CA PRO A 591 -21.40 0.31 -42.54
C PRO A 591 -22.14 -1.02 -42.32
N ASP A 592 -23.08 -1.31 -43.22
CA ASP A 592 -23.84 -2.57 -43.14
C ASP A 592 -22.92 -3.78 -43.11
N GLY A 593 -23.19 -4.68 -42.17
CA GLY A 593 -22.36 -5.84 -41.86
C GLY A 593 -22.60 -6.40 -40.47
N ASP A 594 -21.65 -7.16 -39.95
CA ASP A 594 -21.71 -7.70 -38.58
C ASP A 594 -21.33 -6.63 -37.54
N ARG A 595 -22.27 -5.73 -37.23
CA ARG A 595 -22.09 -4.66 -36.25
C ARG A 595 -21.88 -5.17 -34.81
N VAL A 596 -22.40 -6.36 -34.48
CA VAL A 596 -22.16 -6.98 -33.17
C VAL A 596 -20.69 -7.39 -33.05
N LYS A 597 -20.11 -7.92 -34.10
CA LYS A 597 -18.67 -8.16 -34.14
C LYS A 597 -17.86 -6.86 -34.02
N VAL A 598 -18.25 -5.81 -34.74
CA VAL A 598 -17.61 -4.50 -34.67
C VAL A 598 -17.66 -3.94 -33.25
N PHE A 599 -18.77 -4.09 -32.52
CA PHE A 599 -18.88 -3.72 -31.10
C PHE A 599 -17.84 -4.45 -30.24
N TRP A 600 -17.74 -5.77 -30.37
CA TRP A 600 -16.79 -6.55 -29.58
C TRP A 600 -15.32 -6.24 -29.93
N ASP A 601 -15.02 -6.10 -31.22
CA ASP A 601 -13.68 -5.74 -31.68
C ASP A 601 -13.27 -4.37 -31.12
N GLN A 602 -14.19 -3.38 -31.13
CA GLN A 602 -13.95 -2.05 -30.58
C GLN A 602 -13.81 -2.07 -29.04
N ALA A 603 -14.64 -2.82 -28.32
CA ALA A 603 -14.51 -2.95 -26.87
C ALA A 603 -13.14 -3.53 -26.47
N MET A 604 -12.68 -4.57 -27.18
CA MET A 604 -11.35 -5.16 -26.96
C MET A 604 -10.23 -4.20 -27.36
N ARG A 605 -10.40 -3.42 -28.44
CA ARG A 605 -9.44 -2.42 -28.87
C ARG A 605 -9.30 -1.29 -27.86
N LEU A 606 -10.40 -0.78 -27.30
CA LEU A 606 -10.38 0.22 -26.25
C LEU A 606 -9.70 -0.30 -24.98
N ARG A 607 -9.96 -1.54 -24.57
CA ARG A 607 -9.25 -2.20 -23.48
C ARG A 607 -7.74 -2.23 -23.73
N ASP A 608 -7.32 -2.57 -24.94
CA ASP A 608 -5.89 -2.62 -25.31
C ASP A 608 -5.23 -1.24 -25.29
N LEU A 609 -5.88 -0.21 -25.82
CA LEU A 609 -5.39 1.16 -25.78
C LEU A 609 -5.26 1.72 -24.35
N LEU A 610 -6.17 1.33 -23.46
CA LEU A 610 -6.24 1.85 -22.09
C LEU A 610 -5.47 1.00 -21.06
N LYS A 611 -4.84 -0.11 -21.44
CA LYS A 611 -4.17 -1.06 -20.54
C LYS A 611 -2.99 -0.48 -19.75
N PHE A 612 -2.40 0.63 -20.19
CA PHE A 612 -1.33 1.32 -19.47
C PHE A 612 -1.86 2.37 -18.47
N ASP A 613 -3.11 2.78 -18.64
CA ASP A 613 -3.76 3.71 -17.74
C ASP A 613 -4.63 3.01 -16.68
N PHE A 614 -5.21 1.85 -17.01
CA PHE A 614 -6.19 1.15 -16.18
C PHE A 614 -5.92 -0.34 -16.10
N TYR A 615 -6.48 -0.94 -15.04
CA TYR A 615 -6.45 -2.38 -14.82
C TYR A 615 -7.74 -3.01 -15.35
N PHE A 616 -7.59 -4.11 -16.03
CA PHE A 616 -8.69 -4.90 -16.57
C PHE A 616 -8.58 -6.34 -16.11
N ALA A 617 -9.69 -7.00 -16.01
CA ALA A 617 -9.75 -8.46 -15.90
C ALA A 617 -9.10 -9.12 -17.13
N ASP A 618 -8.84 -10.42 -17.07
CA ASP A 618 -8.44 -11.18 -18.26
C ASP A 618 -9.50 -11.06 -19.38
N SER A 619 -9.13 -11.44 -20.61
CA SER A 619 -9.98 -11.18 -21.77
C SER A 619 -11.34 -11.88 -21.72
N ALA A 620 -11.45 -13.05 -21.05
CA ALA A 620 -12.70 -13.76 -20.91
C ALA A 620 -13.61 -13.07 -19.89
N SER A 621 -13.10 -12.84 -18.68
CA SER A 621 -13.82 -12.12 -17.62
C SER A 621 -14.20 -10.69 -18.04
N PHE A 622 -13.32 -10.00 -18.80
CA PHE A 622 -13.65 -8.67 -19.33
C PHE A 622 -14.86 -8.71 -20.28
N ARG A 623 -14.94 -9.73 -21.17
CA ARG A 623 -16.13 -9.90 -22.04
C ARG A 623 -17.40 -10.15 -21.22
N GLU A 624 -17.31 -10.95 -20.17
CA GLU A 624 -18.43 -11.18 -19.24
C GLU A 624 -18.89 -9.87 -18.59
N HIS A 625 -17.97 -9.07 -18.07
CA HIS A 625 -18.30 -7.77 -17.46
C HIS A 625 -18.92 -6.80 -18.48
N ILE A 626 -18.44 -6.75 -19.73
CA ILE A 626 -19.04 -5.93 -20.79
C ILE A 626 -20.47 -6.42 -21.12
N ALA A 627 -20.70 -7.73 -21.16
CA ALA A 627 -22.04 -8.29 -21.36
C ALA A 627 -22.98 -7.95 -20.20
N GLU A 628 -22.50 -8.00 -18.95
CA GLU A 628 -23.26 -7.59 -17.76
C GLU A 628 -23.65 -6.10 -17.82
N GLU A 629 -22.80 -5.22 -18.36
CA GLU A 629 -23.12 -3.81 -18.57
C GLU A 629 -24.29 -3.58 -19.54
N LEU A 630 -24.64 -4.55 -20.37
CA LEU A 630 -25.73 -4.51 -21.32
C LEU A 630 -26.95 -5.34 -20.88
N ALA A 631 -26.82 -6.13 -19.80
CA ALA A 631 -27.89 -7.04 -19.31
C ALA A 631 -29.19 -6.35 -18.89
N TRP A 632 -29.18 -5.01 -18.69
CA TRP A 632 -30.39 -4.22 -18.41
C TRP A 632 -31.30 -4.06 -19.63
N GLN A 633 -30.81 -4.35 -20.86
CA GLN A 633 -31.54 -4.21 -22.12
C GLN A 633 -31.64 -5.58 -22.82
N ASP A 634 -32.81 -6.14 -22.80
CA ASP A 634 -33.11 -7.35 -23.58
C ASP A 634 -32.91 -7.09 -25.09
N ASN A 635 -32.34 -8.05 -25.78
CA ASN A 635 -32.11 -7.99 -27.26
C ASN A 635 -31.19 -6.82 -27.70
N TRP A 636 -30.25 -6.37 -26.90
CA TRP A 636 -29.31 -5.32 -27.26
C TRP A 636 -28.54 -5.66 -28.57
N GLU A 637 -28.19 -6.91 -28.80
CA GLU A 637 -27.51 -7.37 -30.02
C GLU A 637 -28.35 -7.10 -31.28
N VAL A 638 -29.66 -7.31 -31.21
CA VAL A 638 -30.59 -7.03 -32.32
C VAL A 638 -30.61 -5.50 -32.62
N GLN A 639 -30.59 -4.69 -31.60
CA GLN A 639 -30.54 -3.22 -31.75
C GLN A 639 -29.20 -2.77 -32.32
N VAL A 640 -28.08 -3.35 -31.91
CA VAL A 640 -26.76 -3.07 -32.47
C VAL A 640 -26.70 -3.53 -33.93
N ALA A 641 -27.22 -4.70 -34.27
CA ALA A 641 -27.27 -5.18 -35.65
C ALA A 641 -28.07 -4.25 -36.56
N ALA A 642 -29.14 -3.65 -36.05
CA ALA A 642 -29.93 -2.65 -36.80
C ALA A 642 -29.16 -1.35 -37.09
N GLY A 643 -28.18 -0.98 -36.23
CA GLY A 643 -27.32 0.21 -36.41
C GLY A 643 -28.04 1.53 -36.26
N GLY A 644 -27.35 2.64 -36.57
CA GLY A 644 -27.89 4.00 -36.62
C GLY A 644 -28.82 4.37 -35.47
N ASP A 645 -30.05 4.76 -35.79
CA ASP A 645 -31.05 5.23 -34.82
C ASP A 645 -31.37 4.22 -33.71
N ALA A 646 -31.25 2.92 -33.98
CA ALA A 646 -31.50 1.88 -32.96
C ALA A 646 -30.41 1.93 -31.86
N VAL A 647 -29.16 2.11 -32.24
CA VAL A 647 -28.05 2.27 -31.30
C VAL A 647 -28.14 3.61 -30.55
N ASP A 648 -28.51 4.69 -31.23
CA ASP A 648 -28.74 5.99 -30.58
C ASP A 648 -29.87 5.91 -29.54
N ASN A 649 -30.94 5.16 -29.83
CA ASN A 649 -32.01 4.93 -28.86
C ASN A 649 -31.55 4.08 -27.68
N LEU A 650 -30.69 3.09 -27.91
CA LEU A 650 -30.07 2.30 -26.86
C LEU A 650 -29.22 3.19 -25.95
N LEU A 651 -28.37 4.04 -26.50
CA LEU A 651 -27.57 5.01 -25.76
C LEU A 651 -28.45 6.03 -25.00
N ARG A 652 -29.54 6.54 -25.61
CA ARG A 652 -30.48 7.42 -24.91
C ARG A 652 -31.19 6.77 -23.74
N ALA A 653 -31.43 5.46 -23.80
CA ALA A 653 -32.04 4.71 -22.71
C ALA A 653 -31.05 4.44 -21.57
N LYS A 654 -29.75 4.43 -21.86
CA LYS A 654 -28.69 4.19 -20.86
C LYS A 654 -28.45 5.43 -19.98
N GLN A 655 -28.44 5.23 -18.67
CA GLN A 655 -28.18 6.28 -17.67
C GLN A 655 -27.31 5.71 -16.53
N PRO A 656 -26.23 6.41 -16.15
CA PRO A 656 -25.65 7.63 -16.76
C PRO A 656 -24.85 7.32 -18.03
N LEU A 657 -24.60 8.34 -18.86
CA LEU A 657 -23.60 8.31 -19.93
C LEU A 657 -22.30 8.91 -19.39
N MET A 658 -21.22 8.13 -19.35
CA MET A 658 -19.98 8.45 -18.61
C MET A 658 -18.72 8.55 -19.47
N ALA A 659 -18.68 8.00 -20.69
CA ALA A 659 -17.47 7.90 -21.49
C ALA A 659 -16.79 9.26 -21.71
N HIS A 660 -17.56 10.30 -22.07
CA HIS A 660 -17.07 11.66 -22.30
C HIS A 660 -16.58 12.36 -21.01
N ALA A 661 -17.08 11.92 -19.84
CA ALA A 661 -16.66 12.44 -18.53
C ALA A 661 -15.38 11.80 -18.03
N MET A 662 -15.25 10.50 -18.26
CA MET A 662 -14.21 9.65 -17.69
C MET A 662 -12.98 9.51 -18.58
N LEU A 663 -13.19 9.25 -19.87
CA LEU A 663 -12.11 8.82 -20.78
C LEU A 663 -11.57 9.92 -21.70
N ARG A 664 -12.31 10.99 -21.93
CA ARG A 664 -11.89 12.06 -22.87
C ARG A 664 -10.48 12.59 -22.62
N PRO A 665 -10.06 12.94 -21.41
CA PRO A 665 -8.74 13.49 -21.18
C PRO A 665 -7.58 12.56 -21.57
N PHE A 666 -7.80 11.25 -21.46
CA PHE A 666 -6.80 10.27 -21.85
C PHE A 666 -6.65 10.21 -23.36
N PHE A 667 -7.76 10.12 -24.10
CA PHE A 667 -7.73 10.07 -25.55
C PHE A 667 -7.29 11.42 -26.20
N GLU A 668 -7.64 12.55 -25.61
CA GLU A 668 -7.09 13.85 -26.04
C GLU A 668 -5.57 13.92 -25.81
N ALA A 669 -5.07 13.41 -24.68
CA ALA A 669 -3.63 13.34 -24.44
C ALA A 669 -2.92 12.38 -25.43
N TYR A 670 -3.57 11.26 -25.78
CA TYR A 670 -3.06 10.34 -26.80
C TYR A 670 -3.04 11.01 -28.19
N GLU A 671 -4.10 11.76 -28.55
CA GLU A 671 -4.17 12.52 -29.82
C GLU A 671 -3.03 13.52 -29.90
N ILE A 672 -2.78 14.32 -28.85
CA ILE A 672 -1.69 15.30 -28.81
C ILE A 672 -0.34 14.63 -29.07
N VAL A 673 -0.06 13.50 -28.38
CA VAL A 673 1.20 12.78 -28.55
C VAL A 673 1.29 12.16 -29.95
N ALA A 674 0.21 11.56 -30.46
CA ALA A 674 0.17 10.96 -31.80
C ALA A 674 0.41 12.02 -32.90
N ASP A 675 -0.15 13.20 -32.75
CA ASP A 675 0.05 14.33 -33.70
C ASP A 675 1.51 14.80 -33.68
N VAL A 676 2.12 14.99 -32.50
CA VAL A 676 3.55 15.32 -32.37
C VAL A 676 4.43 14.25 -33.03
N LEU A 677 4.06 12.96 -32.90
CA LEU A 677 4.82 11.86 -33.48
C LEU A 677 4.77 11.84 -35.01
N CYS A 678 3.70 12.34 -35.66
CA CYS A 678 3.59 12.36 -37.12
C CYS A 678 4.75 13.15 -37.76
N ASP A 679 5.25 14.21 -37.09
CA ASP A 679 6.35 15.03 -37.55
C ASP A 679 7.70 14.77 -36.84
N ALA A 680 7.71 13.86 -35.88
CA ALA A 680 8.89 13.54 -35.11
C ALA A 680 9.78 12.46 -35.78
N PRO A 681 11.11 12.44 -35.51
CA PRO A 681 11.96 11.31 -35.90
C PRO A 681 11.47 10.00 -35.25
N ALA A 682 11.93 8.85 -35.76
CA ALA A 682 11.54 7.54 -35.18
C ALA A 682 11.97 7.43 -33.72
N GLU A 683 13.20 7.80 -33.42
CA GLU A 683 13.72 7.87 -32.06
C GLU A 683 13.64 9.32 -31.55
N ILE A 684 12.71 9.58 -30.65
CA ILE A 684 12.57 10.86 -29.94
C ILE A 684 12.78 10.65 -28.43
N ASP A 685 13.58 11.52 -27.79
CA ASP A 685 13.80 11.50 -26.35
C ASP A 685 12.50 11.82 -25.58
N ASP A 686 12.31 11.16 -24.43
CA ASP A 686 11.11 11.29 -23.59
C ASP A 686 10.84 12.74 -23.15
N LYS A 687 11.91 13.46 -22.77
CA LYS A 687 11.78 14.85 -22.32
C LYS A 687 11.45 15.78 -23.48
N GLU A 688 12.04 15.54 -24.65
CA GLU A 688 11.77 16.31 -25.86
C GLU A 688 10.33 16.11 -26.31
N LEU A 689 9.87 14.85 -26.36
CA LEU A 689 8.48 14.52 -26.71
C LEU A 689 7.50 15.18 -25.74
N SER A 690 7.72 15.06 -24.44
CA SER A 690 6.87 15.66 -23.41
C SER A 690 6.83 17.20 -23.53
N LYS A 691 7.97 17.84 -23.78
CA LYS A 691 8.04 19.30 -23.97
C LYS A 691 7.29 19.76 -25.21
N LYS A 692 7.43 19.05 -26.35
CA LYS A 692 6.68 19.34 -27.58
C LYS A 692 5.19 19.13 -27.37
N ALA A 693 4.79 18.03 -26.72
CA ALA A 693 3.39 17.72 -26.45
C ALA A 693 2.72 18.75 -25.52
N LEU A 694 3.43 19.28 -24.51
CA LEU A 694 2.94 20.39 -23.69
C LEU A 694 2.68 21.65 -24.51
N GLY A 695 3.58 21.99 -25.45
CA GLY A 695 3.41 23.15 -26.35
C GLY A 695 2.23 22.99 -27.31
N VAL A 696 2.13 21.82 -27.97
CA VAL A 696 1.03 21.51 -28.90
C VAL A 696 -0.31 21.43 -28.14
N GLY A 697 -0.32 20.78 -26.97
CA GLY A 697 -1.52 20.69 -26.12
C GLY A 697 -2.03 22.08 -25.69
N ALA A 698 -1.14 22.97 -25.26
CA ALA A 698 -1.49 24.35 -24.92
C ALA A 698 -2.09 25.08 -26.11
N GLN A 699 -1.53 24.90 -27.32
CA GLN A 699 -2.07 25.47 -28.54
C GLN A 699 -3.47 24.89 -28.87
N TYR A 700 -3.65 23.58 -28.74
CA TYR A 700 -4.94 22.89 -28.94
C TYR A 700 -6.01 23.38 -27.96
N ALA A 701 -5.65 23.58 -26.70
CA ALA A 701 -6.54 24.16 -25.70
C ALA A 701 -6.95 25.60 -26.08
N ALA A 702 -5.99 26.45 -26.49
CA ALA A 702 -6.25 27.81 -26.90
C ALA A 702 -7.12 27.92 -28.19
N GLN A 703 -7.06 26.93 -29.07
CA GLN A 703 -7.87 26.79 -30.27
C GLN A 703 -9.24 26.13 -30.05
N GLY A 704 -9.50 25.61 -28.84
CA GLY A 704 -10.72 24.87 -28.57
C GLY A 704 -10.77 23.48 -29.25
N ARG A 705 -9.62 22.96 -29.72
CA ARG A 705 -9.52 21.63 -30.35
C ARG A 705 -9.63 20.49 -29.35
N ILE A 706 -9.21 20.74 -28.14
CA ILE A 706 -9.41 19.82 -26.97
C ILE A 706 -10.40 20.51 -26.03
N ARG A 707 -11.17 19.67 -25.34
CA ARG A 707 -12.21 20.13 -24.39
C ARG A 707 -11.75 20.08 -22.95
N SER A 708 -10.63 19.40 -22.65
CA SER A 708 -10.09 19.16 -21.33
C SER A 708 -8.73 19.82 -21.15
N ASN A 709 -8.60 20.86 -20.34
CA ASN A 709 -7.27 21.39 -20.01
C ASN A 709 -6.40 20.36 -19.28
N GLU A 710 -7.00 19.46 -18.55
CA GLU A 710 -6.32 18.35 -17.86
C GLU A 710 -5.66 17.32 -18.80
N SER A 711 -6.05 17.32 -20.10
CA SER A 711 -5.40 16.51 -21.14
C SER A 711 -3.98 16.99 -21.43
N VAL A 712 -3.69 18.28 -21.17
CA VAL A 712 -2.34 18.85 -21.28
C VAL A 712 -1.55 18.53 -20.02
N SER A 713 -1.07 17.29 -19.95
CA SER A 713 -0.44 16.74 -18.76
C SER A 713 0.78 15.91 -19.09
N ALA A 714 1.95 16.30 -18.57
CA ALA A 714 3.19 15.55 -18.71
C ALA A 714 3.06 14.08 -18.20
N LEU A 715 2.17 13.85 -17.22
CA LEU A 715 1.90 12.51 -16.70
C LEU A 715 1.12 11.64 -17.69
N LEU A 716 0.08 12.21 -18.34
CA LEU A 716 -0.70 11.51 -19.36
C LEU A 716 0.13 11.27 -20.62
N PHE A 717 0.99 12.21 -21.00
CA PHE A 717 1.89 12.04 -22.16
C PHE A 717 2.90 10.92 -21.96
N THR A 718 3.33 10.66 -20.72
CA THR A 718 4.17 9.49 -20.41
C THR A 718 3.43 8.19 -20.76
N THR A 719 2.16 8.07 -20.40
CA THR A 719 1.35 6.89 -20.75
C THR A 719 1.04 6.83 -22.25
N ALA A 720 0.69 7.96 -22.86
CA ALA A 720 0.46 8.04 -24.31
C ALA A 720 1.67 7.56 -25.12
N ARG A 721 2.89 7.88 -24.66
CA ARG A 721 4.13 7.35 -25.25
C ARG A 721 4.25 5.83 -25.09
N GLN A 722 3.87 5.28 -23.94
CA GLN A 722 3.86 3.83 -23.74
C GLN A 722 2.89 3.14 -24.70
N VAL A 723 1.70 3.71 -24.90
CA VAL A 723 0.74 3.24 -25.93
C VAL A 723 1.37 3.31 -27.31
N ALA A 724 2.01 4.41 -27.67
CA ALA A 724 2.69 4.55 -28.97
C ALA A 724 3.82 3.52 -29.15
N ALA A 725 4.59 3.24 -28.09
CA ALA A 725 5.63 2.20 -28.12
C ALA A 725 5.03 0.80 -28.34
N ASP A 726 3.96 0.46 -27.63
CA ASP A 726 3.24 -0.80 -27.75
C ASP A 726 2.63 -1.01 -29.16
N GLN A 727 2.24 0.10 -29.81
CA GLN A 727 1.79 0.11 -31.20
C GLN A 727 2.95 0.15 -32.22
N HIS A 728 4.20 0.00 -31.76
CA HIS A 728 5.41 0.08 -32.59
C HIS A 728 5.54 1.38 -33.40
N LEU A 729 5.10 2.53 -32.85
CA LEU A 729 5.15 3.83 -33.51
C LEU A 729 6.45 4.61 -33.20
N LEU A 730 7.34 4.06 -32.38
CA LEU A 730 8.64 4.61 -32.00
C LEU A 730 9.82 3.82 -32.62
N GLU A 731 9.54 2.86 -33.47
CA GLU A 731 10.54 2.01 -34.13
C GLU A 731 10.70 2.43 -35.59
N GLN A 732 11.94 2.40 -36.09
CA GLN A 732 12.22 2.73 -37.51
C GLN A 732 11.55 1.70 -38.43
N ALA A 733 10.65 2.15 -39.31
CA ALA A 733 9.99 1.31 -40.30
C ALA A 733 9.69 2.12 -41.58
N PRO A 734 9.67 1.47 -42.77
CA PRO A 734 9.41 2.16 -44.03
C PRO A 734 8.04 2.85 -44.08
N ASP A 735 7.04 2.29 -43.40
CA ASP A 735 5.64 2.73 -43.32
C ASP A 735 5.32 3.50 -42.03
N LEU A 736 6.35 3.88 -41.24
CA LEU A 736 6.18 4.49 -39.92
C LEU A 736 5.24 5.70 -39.93
N ARG A 737 5.41 6.61 -40.93
CA ARG A 737 4.57 7.78 -41.06
C ARG A 737 3.11 7.42 -41.31
N GLN A 738 2.85 6.50 -42.21
CA GLN A 738 1.48 6.02 -42.50
C GLN A 738 0.84 5.39 -41.25
N ARG A 739 1.59 4.60 -40.48
CA ARG A 739 1.12 3.99 -39.23
C ARG A 739 0.78 5.04 -38.19
N ARG A 740 1.61 6.08 -38.00
CA ARG A 740 1.37 7.19 -37.09
C ARG A 740 0.12 7.99 -37.48
N GLU A 741 -0.04 8.32 -38.78
CA GLU A 741 -1.23 8.97 -39.31
C GLU A 741 -2.49 8.10 -39.15
N GLY A 742 -2.38 6.80 -39.34
CA GLY A 742 -3.46 5.81 -39.11
C GLY A 742 -3.91 5.80 -37.65
N PHE A 743 -2.95 5.75 -36.72
CA PHE A 743 -3.23 5.78 -35.28
C PHE A 743 -3.87 7.12 -34.85
N LEU A 744 -3.36 8.23 -35.33
CA LEU A 744 -3.97 9.55 -35.08
C LEU A 744 -5.42 9.62 -35.56
N ASN A 745 -5.73 9.08 -36.73
CA ASN A 745 -7.08 9.03 -37.27
C ASN A 745 -8.00 8.11 -36.44
N GLU A 746 -7.49 7.00 -35.92
CA GLU A 746 -8.23 6.12 -35.00
C GLU A 746 -8.62 6.89 -33.72
N LEU A 747 -7.68 7.61 -33.11
CA LEU A 747 -7.95 8.40 -31.90
C LEU A 747 -8.97 9.51 -32.16
N ARG A 748 -8.90 10.20 -33.29
CA ARG A 748 -9.90 11.21 -33.70
C ARG A 748 -11.28 10.60 -33.91
N ALA A 749 -11.38 9.38 -34.44
CA ALA A 749 -12.65 8.67 -34.56
C ALA A 749 -13.25 8.35 -33.17
N ILE A 750 -12.44 7.89 -32.20
CA ILE A 750 -12.88 7.65 -30.82
C ILE A 750 -13.36 8.95 -30.17
N LEU A 751 -12.66 10.05 -30.38
CA LEU A 751 -13.06 11.37 -29.85
C LEU A 751 -14.37 11.87 -30.47
N ALA A 752 -14.62 11.58 -31.76
CA ALA A 752 -15.89 11.88 -32.41
C ALA A 752 -17.04 11.03 -31.84
N ASP A 753 -16.80 9.76 -31.47
CA ASP A 753 -17.76 8.94 -30.73
C ASP A 753 -18.07 9.55 -29.34
N MET A 754 -17.06 10.07 -28.65
CA MET A 754 -17.26 10.77 -27.37
C MET A 754 -18.06 12.07 -27.52
N ASP A 755 -17.89 12.79 -28.64
CA ASP A 755 -18.70 13.97 -28.93
C ASP A 755 -20.17 13.62 -29.11
N ARG A 756 -20.44 12.53 -29.79
CA ARG A 756 -21.82 12.01 -29.93
C ARG A 756 -22.43 11.62 -28.59
N ILE A 757 -21.68 10.91 -27.74
CA ILE A 757 -22.13 10.55 -26.39
C ILE A 757 -22.39 11.79 -25.54
N HIS A 758 -21.54 12.82 -25.64
CA HIS A 758 -21.73 14.09 -24.96
C HIS A 758 -23.01 14.83 -25.42
N GLU A 759 -23.33 14.82 -26.73
CA GLU A 759 -24.57 15.37 -27.26
C GLU A 759 -25.78 14.65 -26.68
N LEU A 760 -25.79 13.30 -26.69
CA LEU A 760 -26.87 12.50 -26.12
C LEU A 760 -27.04 12.74 -24.61
N SER A 761 -25.94 12.85 -23.87
CA SER A 761 -25.95 13.18 -22.45
C SER A 761 -26.57 14.58 -22.20
N SER A 762 -26.24 15.53 -23.06
CA SER A 762 -26.80 16.89 -23.01
C SER A 762 -28.29 16.89 -23.32
N GLU A 763 -28.75 16.14 -24.33
CA GLU A 763 -30.18 15.94 -24.63
C GLU A 763 -30.94 15.40 -23.41
N GLN A 764 -30.39 14.35 -22.75
CA GLN A 764 -30.97 13.77 -21.53
C GLN A 764 -31.08 14.81 -20.41
N PHE A 765 -30.02 15.61 -20.21
CA PHE A 765 -29.98 16.67 -19.19
C PHE A 765 -31.08 17.72 -19.44
N TYR A 766 -31.19 18.26 -20.66
CA TYR A 766 -32.20 19.26 -21.00
C TYR A 766 -33.64 18.72 -20.93
N ALA A 767 -33.87 17.51 -21.42
CA ALA A 767 -35.18 16.86 -21.33
C ALA A 767 -35.63 16.67 -19.86
N ARG A 768 -34.68 16.41 -18.96
CA ARG A 768 -34.94 16.32 -17.52
C ARG A 768 -35.25 17.70 -16.93
N GLU A 769 -34.50 18.71 -17.29
CA GLU A 769 -34.72 20.09 -16.82
C GLU A 769 -36.11 20.62 -17.22
N LEU A 770 -36.56 20.35 -18.44
CA LEU A 770 -37.91 20.70 -18.89
C LEU A 770 -38.99 20.03 -18.02
N ARG A 771 -38.86 18.72 -17.78
CA ARG A 771 -39.80 17.98 -16.92
C ARG A 771 -39.84 18.51 -15.49
N LEU A 772 -38.72 18.98 -14.96
CA LEU A 772 -38.69 19.56 -13.59
C LEU A 772 -39.38 20.92 -13.54
N ARG A 773 -39.23 21.77 -14.57
CA ARG A 773 -39.93 23.05 -14.67
C ARG A 773 -41.45 22.87 -14.81
N GLU A 774 -41.89 21.90 -15.62
CA GLU A 774 -43.29 21.55 -15.77
C GLU A 774 -43.94 21.06 -14.47
N ARG A 775 -43.22 20.41 -13.58
CA ARG A 775 -43.66 19.94 -12.28
C ARG A 775 -43.67 21.04 -11.19
N ALA A 776 -42.89 22.08 -11.37
CA ALA A 776 -42.73 23.20 -10.43
C ALA A 776 -43.71 24.38 -10.74
N GLY A 777 -44.26 24.49 -11.97
CA GLY A 777 -45.31 25.44 -12.37
C GLY A 777 -46.66 24.79 -12.27
#